data_bde763abbf3d74b9adb48c0f803fb8bb
#
_entry.id   bde763abbf3d74b9adb48c0f803fb8bb
#
_cell.length_a   1.000
_cell.length_b   1.000
_cell.length_c   1.000
_cell.angle_alpha   90.00
_cell.angle_beta   90.00
_cell.angle_gamma   90.00
#
_symmetry.space_group_name_H-M   'P 1'
#
loop_
_entity.id
_entity.type
_entity.pdbx_description
1 polymer ?
#
loop_
_entity_poly.entity_id
_entity_poly.type
_entity_poly.pdbx_seq_one_letter_code
_entity_poly.pdbx_strand_id
1 'polypeptide(L)'
;MALLRLEQLQLAYGTHVLLNRADLTVEKGERLALVGRNGTGKSTLLKLVAGDILPDDGSIWRAPGLKIGVLAQELPESSGHTIFDMVAQGLPEAGELLSEYDHLINDPDPDMDRMATLQTRLEAIDGWSFHQRIDTVLTRLGLPPEAEMNSLSGGWRRRVALARALVAEPDLLLLDEPTNHLDLDTIAWLEEQLLAFNGAVLLITHDRAFLSKLATNILELDRGQLGHYPGKYEEYQARKQHELEVEARENAEFDKKLAQEEAWIRQGVKARRTRNEGRVRALEAMRNERSQRRERQGNANITVDRGERTGKRVVELQGVTQRFGDDVVLRHINLEVLRGDRIGFLGRNGAGKTTLLKILLGELEPSEGKVQMGTNLKVAYFDQLRAGLELEKTVYDNVAQGSDRVSVGGKDRHVMSYLQDFLFTPERVRQPVKALSGGESNRLLLAKLFTQPANVLVLDEPTNDLDMETLELLEELLLDFDGTLLLVSHDRTFMDNVVTSMLAFEGDGVVREYVGGYTDWIRQGGKLPPAPWEGAARQRTEPTSETPKKVAEAPVAAAKKSVKLSYNLQRELDALPAEIERLESEVETLEGEIGEPAFYQQEADAITAKLQALEKVQEALEVAMERWMALEAMAAGE
;
A
#
# COMPACT_ATOMS: atom_id res chain seq x y z
N MET A 1 22.24 -17.94 3.90
CA MET A 1 22.17 -19.28 3.23
C MET A 1 21.06 -19.20 2.22
N ALA A 2 21.38 -19.47 0.94
CA ALA A 2 20.40 -19.36 -0.13
C ALA A 2 19.27 -20.39 0.04
N LEU A 3 18.03 -19.92 -0.03
CA LEU A 3 16.82 -20.74 -0.02
C LEU A 3 16.36 -21.08 -1.44
N LEU A 4 16.48 -20.08 -2.34
CA LEU A 4 16.04 -20.17 -3.71
C LEU A 4 17.06 -19.47 -4.62
N ARG A 5 17.29 -20.00 -5.82
CA ARG A 5 18.09 -19.37 -6.86
C ARG A 5 17.43 -19.55 -8.22
N LEU A 6 17.25 -18.44 -8.91
CA LEU A 6 16.78 -18.37 -10.28
C LEU A 6 17.99 -18.05 -11.17
N GLU A 7 18.20 -18.83 -12.22
CA GLU A 7 19.35 -18.67 -13.12
C GLU A 7 18.87 -18.55 -14.56
N GLN A 8 19.09 -17.37 -15.15
CA GLN A 8 18.82 -17.06 -16.56
C GLN A 8 17.38 -17.38 -16.99
N LEU A 9 16.39 -17.12 -16.11
CA LEU A 9 15.00 -17.46 -16.40
C LEU A 9 14.44 -16.66 -17.57
N GLN A 10 13.76 -17.37 -18.46
CA GLN A 10 13.02 -16.79 -19.58
C GLN A 10 11.58 -17.27 -19.55
N LEU A 11 10.66 -16.35 -19.79
CA LEU A 11 9.23 -16.64 -19.94
C LEU A 11 8.57 -15.63 -20.86
N ALA A 12 7.77 -16.12 -21.81
CA ALA A 12 7.00 -15.28 -22.72
C ALA A 12 5.59 -15.83 -22.93
N TYR A 13 4.61 -14.95 -23.06
CA TYR A 13 3.27 -15.28 -23.53
C TYR A 13 3.07 -14.74 -24.94
N GLY A 14 3.17 -15.63 -25.93
CA GLY A 14 3.12 -15.27 -27.34
C GLY A 14 4.31 -14.37 -27.71
N THR A 15 4.03 -13.14 -28.12
CA THR A 15 5.06 -12.14 -28.46
C THR A 15 5.50 -11.29 -27.25
N HIS A 16 4.83 -11.42 -26.13
CA HIS A 16 5.11 -10.62 -24.94
C HIS A 16 6.10 -11.33 -24.01
N VAL A 17 7.32 -10.83 -23.95
CA VAL A 17 8.37 -11.35 -23.07
C VAL A 17 8.19 -10.76 -21.68
N LEU A 18 7.91 -11.64 -20.69
CA LEU A 18 7.76 -11.25 -19.27
C LEU A 18 9.08 -11.31 -18.52
N LEU A 19 9.90 -12.33 -18.79
CA LEU A 19 11.23 -12.49 -18.19
C LEU A 19 12.24 -12.75 -19.29
N ASN A 20 13.37 -12.07 -19.23
CA ASN A 20 14.47 -12.20 -20.18
C ASN A 20 15.79 -12.35 -19.43
N ARG A 21 16.21 -13.60 -19.21
CA ARG A 21 17.43 -13.98 -18.48
C ARG A 21 17.46 -13.38 -17.07
N ALA A 22 16.36 -13.55 -16.34
CA ALA A 22 16.25 -13.06 -14.97
C ALA A 22 17.05 -13.95 -14.00
N ASP A 23 17.87 -13.32 -13.18
CA ASP A 23 18.64 -13.93 -12.10
C ASP A 23 18.16 -13.40 -10.75
N LEU A 24 17.98 -14.30 -9.77
CA LEU A 24 17.60 -13.94 -8.41
C LEU A 24 18.15 -14.96 -7.42
N THR A 25 18.65 -14.49 -6.29
CA THR A 25 18.95 -15.33 -5.12
C THR A 25 18.18 -14.81 -3.93
N VAL A 26 17.50 -15.70 -3.21
CA VAL A 26 16.76 -15.40 -2.00
C VAL A 26 17.45 -16.05 -0.82
N GLU A 27 17.86 -15.29 0.16
CA GLU A 27 18.50 -15.76 1.38
C GLU A 27 17.53 -15.78 2.57
N LYS A 28 17.85 -16.59 3.58
CA LYS A 28 17.03 -16.69 4.80
C LYS A 28 16.98 -15.35 5.53
N GLY A 29 15.77 -14.93 5.93
CA GLY A 29 15.53 -13.69 6.66
C GLY A 29 15.47 -12.43 5.78
N GLU A 30 15.68 -12.53 4.46
CA GLU A 30 15.51 -11.40 3.55
C GLU A 30 14.05 -11.05 3.36
N ARG A 31 13.78 -9.75 3.23
CA ARG A 31 12.46 -9.23 2.85
C ARG A 31 12.60 -8.50 1.53
N LEU A 32 12.27 -9.21 0.45
CA LEU A 32 12.39 -8.76 -0.93
C LEU A 32 11.05 -8.20 -1.39
N ALA A 33 11.03 -6.94 -1.79
CA ALA A 33 9.84 -6.33 -2.37
C ALA A 33 9.98 -6.26 -3.90
N LEU A 34 9.06 -6.90 -4.61
CA LEU A 34 9.02 -6.91 -6.07
C LEU A 34 8.13 -5.77 -6.57
N VAL A 35 8.75 -4.78 -7.19
CA VAL A 35 8.09 -3.61 -7.76
C VAL A 35 8.15 -3.64 -9.29
N GLY A 36 7.30 -2.85 -9.94
CA GLY A 36 7.22 -2.72 -11.38
C GLY A 36 5.79 -2.45 -11.84
N ARG A 37 5.61 -2.06 -13.09
CA ARG A 37 4.31 -1.74 -13.67
C ARG A 37 3.34 -2.92 -13.65
N ASN A 38 2.06 -2.64 -13.68
CA ASN A 38 1.06 -3.69 -13.86
C ASN A 38 1.21 -4.35 -15.24
N GLY A 39 1.09 -5.70 -15.24
CA GLY A 39 1.27 -6.49 -16.46
C GLY A 39 2.73 -6.85 -16.81
N THR A 40 3.73 -6.44 -16.04
CA THR A 40 5.15 -6.80 -16.29
C THR A 40 5.49 -8.26 -15.95
N GLY A 41 4.61 -8.98 -15.24
CA GLY A 41 4.83 -10.37 -14.89
C GLY A 41 5.20 -10.62 -13.42
N LYS A 42 4.97 -9.65 -12.51
CA LYS A 42 5.25 -9.79 -11.08
C LYS A 42 4.60 -11.03 -10.46
N SER A 43 3.28 -11.15 -10.57
CA SER A 43 2.53 -12.33 -10.06
C SER A 43 2.92 -13.62 -10.77
N THR A 44 3.33 -13.53 -12.05
CA THR A 44 3.85 -14.68 -12.80
C THR A 44 5.20 -15.14 -12.24
N LEU A 45 6.07 -14.20 -11.84
CA LEU A 45 7.33 -14.54 -11.16
C LEU A 45 7.07 -15.24 -9.82
N LEU A 46 6.08 -14.76 -9.02
CA LEU A 46 5.68 -15.48 -7.79
C LEU A 46 5.20 -16.91 -8.07
N LYS A 47 4.39 -17.11 -9.11
CA LYS A 47 3.93 -18.46 -9.53
C LYS A 47 5.08 -19.35 -9.99
N LEU A 48 6.11 -18.82 -10.68
CA LEU A 48 7.33 -19.56 -11.01
C LEU A 48 8.10 -19.98 -9.75
N VAL A 49 8.23 -19.07 -8.79
CA VAL A 49 8.87 -19.33 -7.49
C VAL A 49 8.10 -20.39 -6.70
N ALA A 50 6.76 -20.30 -6.66
CA ALA A 50 5.89 -21.28 -6.02
C ALA A 50 5.99 -22.67 -6.69
N GLY A 51 6.23 -22.72 -8.01
CA GLY A 51 6.27 -23.94 -8.80
C GLY A 51 4.98 -24.24 -9.55
N ASP A 52 4.03 -23.29 -9.57
CA ASP A 52 2.76 -23.42 -10.27
C ASP A 52 2.93 -23.34 -11.80
N ILE A 53 4.01 -22.69 -12.25
CA ILE A 53 4.34 -22.49 -13.66
C ILE A 53 5.80 -22.88 -13.87
N LEU A 54 6.10 -23.45 -15.04
CA LEU A 54 7.47 -23.74 -15.48
C LEU A 54 7.98 -22.61 -16.38
N PRO A 55 9.27 -22.26 -16.31
CA PRO A 55 9.87 -21.31 -17.24
C PRO A 55 10.05 -21.91 -18.63
N ASP A 56 10.16 -21.07 -19.67
CA ASP A 56 10.48 -21.52 -21.04
C ASP A 56 11.95 -21.93 -21.15
N ASP A 57 12.86 -21.24 -20.41
CA ASP A 57 14.30 -21.53 -20.36
C ASP A 57 14.89 -21.06 -19.02
N GLY A 58 16.08 -21.57 -18.68
CA GLY A 58 16.73 -21.31 -17.40
C GLY A 58 16.43 -22.37 -16.34
N SER A 59 16.89 -22.15 -15.11
CA SER A 59 16.73 -23.10 -14.01
C SER A 59 16.29 -22.45 -12.70
N ILE A 60 15.52 -23.20 -11.91
CA ILE A 60 15.09 -22.83 -10.57
C ILE A 60 15.63 -23.85 -9.58
N TRP A 61 16.63 -23.45 -8.80
CA TRP A 61 17.13 -24.27 -7.72
C TRP A 61 16.43 -23.91 -6.42
N ARG A 62 15.96 -24.90 -5.68
CA ARG A 62 15.36 -24.78 -4.36
C ARG A 62 16.17 -25.58 -3.35
N ALA A 63 16.37 -25.03 -2.15
CA ALA A 63 17.02 -25.75 -1.08
C ALA A 63 16.25 -27.04 -0.75
N PRO A 64 16.95 -28.15 -0.45
CA PRO A 64 16.29 -29.41 -0.07
C PRO A 64 15.37 -29.19 1.14
N GLY A 65 14.10 -29.60 1.01
CA GLY A 65 13.09 -29.45 2.05
C GLY A 65 12.53 -28.04 2.23
N LEU A 66 12.80 -27.10 1.31
CA LEU A 66 12.26 -25.74 1.33
C LEU A 66 10.72 -25.77 1.35
N LYS A 67 10.15 -25.17 2.38
CA LYS A 67 8.71 -24.98 2.51
C LYS A 67 8.34 -23.58 2.06
N ILE A 68 7.43 -23.48 1.10
CA ILE A 68 6.94 -22.21 0.55
C ILE A 68 5.50 -22.02 0.97
N GLY A 69 5.20 -20.91 1.66
CA GLY A 69 3.84 -20.45 1.96
C GLY A 69 3.42 -19.40 0.93
N VAL A 70 2.19 -19.50 0.44
CA VAL A 70 1.65 -18.55 -0.56
C VAL A 70 0.40 -17.90 -0.02
N LEU A 71 0.39 -16.57 0.02
CA LEU A 71 -0.80 -15.75 0.23
C LEU A 71 -1.28 -15.23 -1.12
N ALA A 72 -2.30 -15.90 -1.67
CA ALA A 72 -2.89 -15.51 -2.95
C ALA A 72 -3.69 -14.20 -2.82
N GLN A 73 -3.81 -13.49 -3.94
CA GLN A 73 -4.58 -12.25 -4.03
C GLN A 73 -6.07 -12.49 -3.77
N GLU A 74 -6.63 -13.53 -4.36
CA GLU A 74 -8.02 -13.95 -4.17
C GLU A 74 -8.13 -15.04 -3.11
N LEU A 75 -9.09 -14.88 -2.22
CA LEU A 75 -9.44 -15.91 -1.24
C LEU A 75 -10.41 -16.90 -1.89
N PRO A 76 -10.21 -18.22 -1.73
CA PRO A 76 -11.16 -19.19 -2.26
C PRO A 76 -12.56 -18.95 -1.67
N GLU A 77 -13.57 -19.01 -2.54
CA GLU A 77 -14.97 -19.05 -2.10
C GLU A 77 -15.18 -20.31 -1.26
N SER A 78 -15.43 -20.14 0.02
CA SER A 78 -15.58 -21.24 0.97
C SER A 78 -16.97 -21.17 1.62
N SER A 79 -17.99 -21.67 0.94
CA SER A 79 -19.28 -21.89 1.54
C SER A 79 -19.23 -23.14 2.43
N GLY A 80 -19.54 -22.98 3.73
CA GLY A 80 -19.70 -24.08 4.67
C GLY A 80 -18.42 -24.57 5.36
N HIS A 81 -17.30 -23.85 5.26
CA HIS A 81 -16.07 -24.16 6.01
C HIS A 81 -15.90 -23.23 7.21
N THR A 82 -15.38 -23.81 8.31
CA THR A 82 -14.94 -23.04 9.48
C THR A 82 -13.56 -22.41 9.24
N ILE A 83 -13.14 -21.51 10.13
CA ILE A 83 -11.78 -20.98 10.12
C ILE A 83 -10.76 -22.11 10.31
N PHE A 84 -11.05 -23.08 11.18
CA PHE A 84 -10.20 -24.23 11.39
C PHE A 84 -9.97 -25.01 10.10
N ASP A 85 -11.05 -25.35 9.36
CA ASP A 85 -10.98 -26.05 8.07
C ASP A 85 -10.10 -25.35 7.06
N MET A 86 -10.27 -24.02 6.95
CA MET A 86 -9.51 -23.22 5.99
C MET A 86 -8.03 -23.17 6.32
N VAL A 87 -7.67 -23.12 7.61
CA VAL A 87 -6.27 -23.14 8.04
C VAL A 87 -5.68 -24.53 7.89
N ALA A 88 -6.44 -25.59 8.21
CA ALA A 88 -6.03 -26.97 8.03
C ALA A 88 -5.68 -27.31 6.58
N GLN A 89 -6.37 -26.72 5.59
CA GLN A 89 -6.03 -26.85 4.16
C GLN A 89 -4.61 -26.37 3.80
N GLY A 90 -3.95 -25.62 4.67
CA GLY A 90 -2.53 -25.26 4.53
C GLY A 90 -1.56 -26.43 4.81
N LEU A 91 -2.08 -27.59 5.26
CA LEU A 91 -1.32 -28.81 5.56
C LEU A 91 -1.75 -29.94 4.61
N PRO A 92 -1.05 -30.16 3.49
CA PRO A 92 -1.52 -31.04 2.40
C PRO A 92 -1.80 -32.50 2.82
N GLU A 93 -1.04 -33.02 3.77
CA GLU A 93 -1.14 -34.44 4.17
C GLU A 93 -2.09 -34.68 5.34
N ALA A 94 -2.27 -33.70 6.23
CA ALA A 94 -3.02 -33.84 7.46
C ALA A 94 -4.33 -33.02 7.49
N GLY A 95 -4.45 -32.01 6.62
CA GLY A 95 -5.51 -31.01 6.70
C GLY A 95 -6.91 -31.60 6.58
N GLU A 96 -7.16 -32.45 5.60
CA GLU A 96 -8.46 -33.11 5.40
C GLU A 96 -8.83 -34.04 6.57
N LEU A 97 -7.84 -34.81 7.09
CA LEU A 97 -8.06 -35.71 8.21
C LEU A 97 -8.34 -34.96 9.51
N LEU A 98 -7.67 -33.83 9.73
CA LEU A 98 -7.87 -32.99 10.90
C LEU A 98 -9.22 -32.26 10.85
N SER A 99 -9.61 -31.76 9.69
CA SER A 99 -10.91 -31.12 9.50
C SER A 99 -12.07 -32.11 9.72
N GLU A 100 -11.97 -33.32 9.12
CA GLU A 100 -12.97 -34.37 9.35
C GLU A 100 -13.04 -34.81 10.83
N TYR A 101 -11.91 -34.92 11.49
CA TYR A 101 -11.84 -35.27 12.91
C TYR A 101 -12.44 -34.17 13.80
N ASP A 102 -12.15 -32.91 13.54
CA ASP A 102 -12.69 -31.77 14.28
C ASP A 102 -14.22 -31.66 14.13
N HIS A 103 -14.74 -31.89 12.91
CA HIS A 103 -16.18 -31.95 12.69
C HIS A 103 -16.86 -33.07 13.48
N LEU A 104 -16.26 -34.29 13.53
CA LEU A 104 -16.80 -35.40 14.28
C LEU A 104 -16.77 -35.20 15.80
N ILE A 105 -15.76 -34.55 16.34
CA ILE A 105 -15.70 -34.20 17.77
C ILE A 105 -16.82 -33.24 18.18
N ASN A 106 -17.14 -32.30 17.29
CA ASN A 106 -18.15 -31.27 17.53
C ASN A 106 -19.58 -31.73 17.15
N ASP A 107 -19.75 -32.94 16.58
CA ASP A 107 -21.05 -33.51 16.24
C ASP A 107 -21.75 -34.00 17.51
N PRO A 108 -23.04 -33.66 17.74
CA PRO A 108 -23.82 -34.20 18.87
C PRO A 108 -23.98 -35.72 18.87
N ASP A 109 -23.90 -36.40 17.72
CA ASP A 109 -24.00 -37.86 17.58
C ASP A 109 -22.87 -38.42 16.69
N PRO A 110 -21.60 -38.44 17.20
CA PRO A 110 -20.44 -38.73 16.40
C PRO A 110 -20.34 -40.21 16.00
N ASP A 111 -19.92 -40.47 14.76
CA ASP A 111 -19.55 -41.82 14.31
C ASP A 111 -18.24 -42.25 14.97
N MET A 112 -18.35 -43.05 16.06
CA MET A 112 -17.22 -43.48 16.86
C MET A 112 -16.25 -44.40 16.09
N ASP A 113 -16.73 -45.21 15.13
CA ASP A 113 -15.89 -46.10 14.34
C ASP A 113 -15.07 -45.27 13.33
N ARG A 114 -15.69 -44.28 12.72
CA ARG A 114 -15.02 -43.34 11.86
C ARG A 114 -13.98 -42.51 12.59
N MET A 115 -14.32 -42.02 13.79
CA MET A 115 -13.43 -41.24 14.65
C MET A 115 -12.19 -42.07 15.07
N ALA A 116 -12.35 -43.34 15.47
CA ALA A 116 -11.24 -44.24 15.81
C ALA A 116 -10.33 -44.50 14.58
N THR A 117 -10.93 -44.63 13.39
CA THR A 117 -10.17 -44.79 12.14
C THR A 117 -9.32 -43.55 11.84
N LEU A 118 -9.88 -42.34 11.99
CA LEU A 118 -9.18 -41.07 11.81
C LEU A 118 -8.07 -40.87 12.83
N GLN A 119 -8.31 -41.18 14.10
CA GLN A 119 -7.29 -41.17 15.15
C GLN A 119 -6.08 -42.02 14.77
N THR A 120 -6.32 -43.28 14.36
CA THR A 120 -5.24 -44.19 13.95
C THR A 120 -4.44 -43.62 12.77
N ARG A 121 -5.12 -42.99 11.82
CA ARG A 121 -4.46 -42.37 10.65
C ARG A 121 -3.67 -41.12 11.04
N LEU A 122 -4.22 -40.28 11.93
CA LEU A 122 -3.55 -39.09 12.45
C LEU A 122 -2.32 -39.45 13.28
N GLU A 123 -2.40 -40.51 14.11
CA GLU A 123 -1.24 -41.03 14.84
C GLU A 123 -0.13 -41.53 13.92
N ALA A 124 -0.49 -42.19 12.82
CA ALA A 124 0.48 -42.68 11.84
C ALA A 124 1.29 -41.58 11.14
N ILE A 125 0.74 -40.37 11.00
CA ILE A 125 1.38 -39.22 10.33
C ILE A 125 1.82 -38.11 11.31
N ASP A 126 1.83 -38.39 12.64
CA ASP A 126 2.06 -37.39 13.69
C ASP A 126 1.07 -36.17 13.59
N GLY A 127 -0.18 -36.47 13.24
CA GLY A 127 -1.22 -35.48 12.96
C GLY A 127 -1.54 -34.57 14.16
N TRP A 128 -1.32 -35.02 15.38
CA TRP A 128 -1.54 -34.23 16.59
C TRP A 128 -0.58 -33.04 16.71
N SER A 129 0.63 -33.15 16.20
CA SER A 129 1.56 -32.03 16.13
C SER A 129 1.04 -30.95 15.17
N PHE A 130 0.37 -31.33 14.10
CA PHE A 130 -0.27 -30.41 13.17
C PHE A 130 -1.50 -29.73 13.78
N HIS A 131 -2.32 -30.43 14.54
CA HIS A 131 -3.45 -29.84 15.28
C HIS A 131 -2.95 -28.73 16.22
N GLN A 132 -1.93 -29.04 17.02
CA GLN A 132 -1.32 -28.06 17.92
C GLN A 132 -0.76 -26.83 17.17
N ARG A 133 -0.21 -27.01 15.95
CA ARG A 133 0.24 -25.89 15.11
C ARG A 133 -0.93 -25.02 14.66
N ILE A 134 -2.04 -25.62 14.21
CA ILE A 134 -3.25 -24.89 13.85
C ILE A 134 -3.71 -24.04 15.04
N ASP A 135 -3.86 -24.63 16.22
CA ASP A 135 -4.28 -23.93 17.44
C ASP A 135 -3.32 -22.79 17.81
N THR A 136 -2.01 -23.02 17.68
CA THR A 136 -0.99 -22.00 17.94
C THR A 136 -1.11 -20.83 16.97
N VAL A 137 -1.29 -21.09 15.67
CA VAL A 137 -1.45 -20.06 14.66
C VAL A 137 -2.76 -19.31 14.86
N LEU A 138 -3.88 -20.01 15.10
CA LEU A 138 -5.18 -19.40 15.35
C LEU A 138 -5.15 -18.50 16.59
N THR A 139 -4.54 -18.98 17.68
CA THR A 139 -4.38 -18.20 18.92
C THR A 139 -3.51 -16.97 18.70
N ARG A 140 -2.36 -17.12 18.02
CA ARG A 140 -1.45 -16.01 17.70
C ARG A 140 -2.12 -14.93 16.85
N LEU A 141 -2.96 -15.33 15.90
CA LEU A 141 -3.64 -14.42 15.00
C LEU A 141 -5.02 -13.95 15.51
N GLY A 142 -5.43 -14.41 16.69
CA GLY A 142 -6.69 -14.04 17.33
C GLY A 142 -7.93 -14.52 16.57
N LEU A 143 -7.84 -15.68 15.90
CA LEU A 143 -8.89 -16.24 15.07
C LEU A 143 -9.74 -17.25 15.84
N PRO A 144 -11.09 -17.11 15.89
CA PRO A 144 -11.97 -18.10 16.48
C PRO A 144 -12.12 -19.31 15.54
N PRO A 145 -11.74 -20.54 15.96
CA PRO A 145 -11.71 -21.71 15.08
C PRO A 145 -13.08 -22.08 14.50
N GLU A 146 -14.14 -21.91 15.28
CA GLU A 146 -15.51 -22.38 14.96
C GLU A 146 -16.31 -21.40 14.09
N ALA A 147 -15.79 -20.18 13.83
CA ALA A 147 -16.50 -19.19 13.05
C ALA A 147 -16.56 -19.58 11.57
N GLU A 148 -17.74 -19.41 10.96
CA GLU A 148 -17.93 -19.67 9.53
C GLU A 148 -17.29 -18.58 8.66
N MET A 149 -16.62 -18.99 7.58
CA MET A 149 -15.98 -18.08 6.63
C MET A 149 -16.94 -17.07 5.99
N ASN A 150 -18.20 -17.45 5.79
CA ASN A 150 -19.22 -16.59 5.17
C ASN A 150 -19.59 -15.37 6.03
N SER A 151 -19.46 -15.49 7.35
CA SER A 151 -19.77 -14.41 8.31
C SER A 151 -18.64 -13.38 8.44
N LEU A 152 -17.47 -13.63 7.84
CA LEU A 152 -16.27 -12.84 8.06
C LEU A 152 -16.17 -11.64 7.10
N SER A 153 -15.71 -10.50 7.64
CA SER A 153 -15.29 -9.36 6.84
C SER A 153 -14.03 -9.66 6.01
N GLY A 154 -13.76 -8.84 4.98
CA GLY A 154 -12.57 -9.01 4.13
C GLY A 154 -11.25 -9.05 4.93
N GLY A 155 -11.10 -8.20 5.95
CA GLY A 155 -9.92 -8.21 6.83
C GLY A 155 -9.75 -9.51 7.62
N TRP A 156 -10.85 -10.08 8.13
CA TRP A 156 -10.82 -11.38 8.80
C TRP A 156 -10.46 -12.52 7.84
N ARG A 157 -11.06 -12.53 6.64
CA ARG A 157 -10.73 -13.53 5.61
C ARG A 157 -9.24 -13.49 5.24
N ARG A 158 -8.66 -12.28 5.16
CA ARG A 158 -7.22 -12.13 4.87
C ARG A 158 -6.34 -12.68 6.00
N ARG A 159 -6.74 -12.51 7.26
CA ARG A 159 -6.06 -13.14 8.40
C ARG A 159 -6.10 -14.65 8.34
N VAL A 160 -7.26 -15.23 7.98
CA VAL A 160 -7.39 -16.68 7.79
C VAL A 160 -6.48 -17.17 6.66
N ALA A 161 -6.40 -16.43 5.55
CA ALA A 161 -5.48 -16.77 4.46
C ALA A 161 -4.01 -16.71 4.90
N LEU A 162 -3.63 -15.73 5.72
CA LEU A 162 -2.28 -15.65 6.29
C LEU A 162 -2.04 -16.82 7.26
N ALA A 163 -3.02 -17.17 8.12
CA ALA A 163 -2.95 -18.33 9.00
C ALA A 163 -2.69 -19.62 8.20
N ARG A 164 -3.45 -19.81 7.11
CA ARG A 164 -3.28 -20.95 6.19
C ARG A 164 -1.88 -21.00 5.58
N ALA A 165 -1.31 -19.85 5.20
CA ALA A 165 0.04 -19.80 4.65
C ALA A 165 1.13 -20.07 5.71
N LEU A 166 0.90 -19.68 6.97
CA LEU A 166 1.86 -19.80 8.07
C LEU A 166 1.84 -21.15 8.78
N VAL A 167 0.71 -21.90 8.74
CA VAL A 167 0.55 -23.16 9.50
C VAL A 167 1.55 -24.24 9.10
N ALA A 168 2.02 -24.22 7.84
CA ALA A 168 3.06 -25.11 7.33
C ALA A 168 4.48 -24.73 7.81
N GLU A 169 4.63 -23.65 8.60
CA GLU A 169 5.93 -23.09 9.00
C GLU A 169 6.87 -22.88 7.80
N PRO A 170 6.52 -22.00 6.87
CA PRO A 170 7.29 -21.82 5.66
C PRO A 170 8.66 -21.19 5.93
N ASP A 171 9.68 -21.57 5.14
CA ASP A 171 10.97 -20.90 5.09
C ASP A 171 10.95 -19.66 4.20
N LEU A 172 10.06 -19.66 3.19
CA LEU A 172 9.83 -18.57 2.23
C LEU A 172 8.33 -18.29 2.14
N LEU A 173 7.94 -17.04 2.39
CA LEU A 173 6.56 -16.57 2.27
C LEU A 173 6.41 -15.69 1.03
N LEU A 174 5.47 -16.05 0.16
CA LEU A 174 5.13 -15.31 -1.05
C LEU A 174 3.82 -14.54 -0.83
N LEU A 175 3.84 -13.22 -1.04
CA LEU A 175 2.71 -12.33 -0.82
C LEU A 175 2.42 -11.53 -2.09
N ASP A 176 1.21 -11.70 -2.65
CA ASP A 176 0.75 -10.93 -3.81
C ASP A 176 -0.29 -9.90 -3.36
N GLU A 177 0.06 -8.61 -3.41
CA GLU A 177 -0.75 -7.46 -2.98
C GLU A 177 -1.45 -7.68 -1.62
N PRO A 178 -0.69 -7.94 -0.54
CA PRO A 178 -1.27 -8.31 0.74
C PRO A 178 -2.05 -7.19 1.42
N THR A 179 -1.85 -5.94 1.04
CA THR A 179 -2.47 -4.75 1.63
C THR A 179 -3.78 -4.33 0.96
N ASN A 180 -4.07 -4.83 -0.27
CA ASN A 180 -5.27 -4.45 -1.01
C ASN A 180 -6.56 -4.77 -0.26
N HIS A 181 -7.50 -3.82 -0.24
CA HIS A 181 -8.80 -3.89 0.42
C HIS A 181 -8.76 -4.06 1.95
N LEU A 182 -7.59 -3.91 2.57
CA LEU A 182 -7.44 -3.93 4.02
C LEU A 182 -7.58 -2.53 4.62
N ASP A 183 -8.16 -2.46 5.81
CA ASP A 183 -8.14 -1.24 6.61
C ASP A 183 -6.79 -1.08 7.34
N LEU A 184 -6.53 0.13 7.82
CA LEU A 184 -5.25 0.51 8.41
C LEU A 184 -4.83 -0.35 9.60
N ASP A 185 -5.80 -0.78 10.43
CA ASP A 185 -5.49 -1.64 11.58
C ASP A 185 -5.03 -3.04 11.14
N THR A 186 -5.68 -3.56 10.10
CA THR A 186 -5.30 -4.86 9.54
C THR A 186 -3.95 -4.77 8.83
N ILE A 187 -3.65 -3.66 8.16
CA ILE A 187 -2.33 -3.41 7.55
C ILE A 187 -1.26 -3.32 8.66
N ALA A 188 -1.49 -2.54 9.72
CA ALA A 188 -0.56 -2.41 10.84
C ALA A 188 -0.31 -3.76 11.53
N TRP A 189 -1.36 -4.54 11.76
CA TRP A 189 -1.25 -5.89 12.29
C TRP A 189 -0.43 -6.81 11.35
N LEU A 190 -0.65 -6.75 10.03
CA LEU A 190 0.10 -7.54 9.05
C LEU A 190 1.58 -7.16 9.05
N GLU A 191 1.91 -5.87 9.12
CA GLU A 191 3.27 -5.37 9.27
C GLU A 191 3.97 -6.02 10.47
N GLU A 192 3.33 -6.04 11.64
CA GLU A 192 3.88 -6.66 12.86
C GLU A 192 4.13 -8.17 12.69
N GLN A 193 3.18 -8.90 12.08
CA GLN A 193 3.35 -10.33 11.83
C GLN A 193 4.54 -10.61 10.89
N LEU A 194 4.69 -9.82 9.83
CA LEU A 194 5.79 -9.98 8.86
C LEU A 194 7.14 -9.54 9.43
N LEU A 195 7.18 -8.53 10.30
CA LEU A 195 8.39 -8.16 11.03
C LEU A 195 8.85 -9.25 12.01
N ALA A 196 7.90 -9.95 12.63
CA ALA A 196 8.18 -11.06 13.55
C ALA A 196 8.47 -12.40 12.84
N PHE A 197 8.29 -12.46 11.52
CA PHE A 197 8.53 -13.68 10.73
C PHE A 197 10.04 -13.91 10.51
N ASN A 198 10.53 -15.10 10.82
CA ASN A 198 11.96 -15.45 10.77
C ASN A 198 12.41 -16.03 9.41
N GLY A 199 11.49 -16.38 8.53
CA GLY A 199 11.78 -16.85 7.16
C GLY A 199 12.05 -15.69 6.22
N ALA A 200 12.31 -16.01 4.94
CA ALA A 200 12.37 -15.02 3.88
C ALA A 200 10.97 -14.62 3.41
N VAL A 201 10.81 -13.39 2.98
CA VAL A 201 9.55 -12.87 2.40
C VAL A 201 9.84 -12.32 1.01
N LEU A 202 9.07 -12.74 0.02
CA LEU A 202 9.01 -12.13 -1.30
C LEU A 202 7.60 -11.58 -1.49
N LEU A 203 7.49 -10.26 -1.56
CA LEU A 203 6.21 -9.59 -1.59
C LEU A 203 6.07 -8.67 -2.81
N ILE A 204 4.86 -8.60 -3.36
CA ILE A 204 4.43 -7.58 -4.30
C ILE A 204 3.50 -6.64 -3.55
N THR A 205 3.75 -5.35 -3.59
CA THR A 205 2.82 -4.35 -3.08
C THR A 205 3.09 -2.98 -3.71
N HIS A 206 2.07 -2.16 -3.75
CA HIS A 206 2.13 -0.77 -4.19
C HIS A 206 2.00 0.23 -3.01
N ASP A 207 1.82 -0.28 -1.77
CA ASP A 207 1.81 0.52 -0.54
C ASP A 207 3.24 0.94 -0.16
N ARG A 208 3.56 2.22 -0.37
CA ARG A 208 4.90 2.80 -0.12
C ARG A 208 5.28 2.76 1.36
N ALA A 209 4.33 3.04 2.27
CA ALA A 209 4.58 3.01 3.70
C ALA A 209 4.90 1.59 4.18
N PHE A 210 4.17 0.60 3.65
CA PHE A 210 4.40 -0.81 3.92
C PHE A 210 5.78 -1.28 3.41
N LEU A 211 6.17 -0.84 2.19
CA LEU A 211 7.49 -1.12 1.62
C LEU A 211 8.62 -0.53 2.46
N SER A 212 8.54 0.75 2.81
CA SER A 212 9.57 1.46 3.59
C SER A 212 9.81 0.81 4.96
N LYS A 213 8.76 0.22 5.55
CA LYS A 213 8.83 -0.42 6.86
C LYS A 213 9.38 -1.85 6.83
N LEU A 214 9.05 -2.62 5.78
CA LEU A 214 9.31 -4.06 5.73
C LEU A 214 10.48 -4.45 4.83
N ALA A 215 10.64 -3.80 3.66
CA ALA A 215 11.61 -4.23 2.68
C ALA A 215 13.05 -3.99 3.13
N THR A 216 13.88 -5.02 2.98
CA THR A 216 15.35 -4.90 3.12
C THR A 216 16.03 -4.71 1.78
N ASN A 217 15.43 -5.21 0.70
CA ASN A 217 15.90 -5.10 -0.66
C ASN A 217 14.72 -4.92 -1.61
N ILE A 218 14.91 -4.16 -2.67
CA ILE A 218 13.91 -3.94 -3.72
C ILE A 218 14.34 -4.71 -4.98
N LEU A 219 13.39 -5.44 -5.57
CA LEU A 219 13.52 -6.07 -6.87
C LEU A 219 12.63 -5.31 -7.85
N GLU A 220 13.18 -4.81 -8.93
CA GLU A 220 12.40 -4.15 -9.97
C GLU A 220 12.28 -5.04 -11.20
N LEU A 221 11.06 -5.31 -11.63
CA LEU A 221 10.79 -5.97 -12.90
C LEU A 221 10.39 -4.93 -13.94
N ASP A 222 11.33 -4.57 -14.80
CA ASP A 222 11.12 -3.61 -15.88
C ASP A 222 11.54 -4.22 -17.23
N ARG A 223 10.68 -4.15 -18.24
CA ARG A 223 10.93 -4.60 -19.62
C ARG A 223 11.50 -6.05 -19.72
N GLY A 224 11.14 -6.91 -18.78
CA GLY A 224 11.60 -8.29 -18.70
C GLY A 224 12.96 -8.48 -18.04
N GLN A 225 13.59 -7.42 -17.55
CA GLN A 225 14.81 -7.46 -16.76
C GLN A 225 14.47 -7.36 -15.27
N LEU A 226 15.15 -8.14 -14.45
CA LEU A 226 15.02 -8.11 -13.01
C LEU A 226 16.23 -7.37 -12.41
N GLY A 227 15.99 -6.14 -11.96
CA GLY A 227 16.98 -5.33 -11.25
C GLY A 227 16.95 -5.63 -9.75
N HIS A 228 18.10 -5.65 -9.09
CA HIS A 228 18.24 -5.83 -7.65
C HIS A 228 18.86 -4.58 -7.01
N TYR A 229 18.11 -3.97 -6.10
CA TYR A 229 18.50 -2.73 -5.40
C TYR A 229 18.56 -3.02 -3.89
N PRO A 230 19.77 -3.24 -3.34
CA PRO A 230 19.95 -3.36 -1.90
C PRO A 230 19.60 -2.05 -1.19
N GLY A 231 18.93 -2.14 -0.04
CA GLY A 231 18.52 -1.00 0.77
C GLY A 231 17.01 -0.79 0.83
N LYS A 232 16.61 0.32 1.45
CA LYS A 232 15.22 0.70 1.65
C LYS A 232 14.61 1.31 0.38
N TYR A 233 13.29 1.46 0.40
CA TYR A 233 12.52 2.00 -0.72
C TYR A 233 12.96 3.42 -1.13
N GLU A 234 13.28 4.29 -0.19
CA GLU A 234 13.74 5.66 -0.44
C GLU A 234 15.08 5.68 -1.20
N GLU A 235 16.00 4.77 -0.84
CA GLU A 235 17.29 4.64 -1.53
C GLU A 235 17.11 4.12 -2.95
N TYR A 236 16.17 3.19 -3.15
CA TYR A 236 15.77 2.71 -4.48
C TYR A 236 15.24 3.85 -5.34
N GLN A 237 14.30 4.67 -4.82
CA GLN A 237 13.74 5.80 -5.57
C GLN A 237 14.83 6.77 -6.03
N ALA A 238 15.75 7.16 -5.13
CA ALA A 238 16.84 8.08 -5.45
C ALA A 238 17.76 7.51 -6.55
N ARG A 239 18.13 6.24 -6.45
CA ARG A 239 18.95 5.57 -7.47
C ARG A 239 18.22 5.46 -8.79
N LYS A 240 16.96 5.08 -8.77
CA LYS A 240 16.13 4.92 -9.98
C LYS A 240 15.94 6.24 -10.72
N GLN A 241 15.71 7.33 -10.00
CA GLN A 241 15.61 8.65 -10.60
C GLN A 241 16.91 9.04 -11.29
N HIS A 242 18.05 8.80 -10.65
CA HIS A 242 19.35 9.08 -11.25
C HIS A 242 19.61 8.22 -12.50
N GLU A 243 19.31 6.91 -12.46
CA GLU A 243 19.44 6.02 -13.62
C GLU A 243 18.59 6.50 -14.79
N LEU A 244 17.36 6.95 -14.54
CA LEU A 244 16.46 7.49 -15.55
C LEU A 244 16.98 8.79 -16.19
N GLU A 245 17.56 9.67 -15.39
CA GLU A 245 18.18 10.90 -15.90
C GLU A 245 19.39 10.59 -16.80
N VAL A 246 20.20 9.60 -16.42
CA VAL A 246 21.34 9.12 -17.22
C VAL A 246 20.84 8.48 -18.52
N GLU A 247 19.87 7.54 -18.44
CA GLU A 247 19.27 6.90 -19.62
C GLU A 247 18.68 7.94 -20.60
N ALA A 248 17.95 8.92 -20.07
CA ALA A 248 17.37 9.99 -20.90
C ALA A 248 18.45 10.82 -21.61
N ARG A 249 19.56 11.15 -20.93
CA ARG A 249 20.68 11.88 -21.49
C ARG A 249 21.39 11.07 -22.59
N GLU A 250 21.71 9.81 -22.30
CA GLU A 250 22.35 8.90 -23.28
C GLU A 250 21.48 8.69 -24.50
N ASN A 251 20.17 8.51 -24.31
CA ASN A 251 19.20 8.38 -25.38
C ASN A 251 19.13 9.65 -26.26
N ALA A 252 19.11 10.83 -25.65
CA ALA A 252 19.10 12.09 -26.38
C ALA A 252 20.39 12.29 -27.20
N GLU A 253 21.55 11.94 -26.63
CA GLU A 253 22.83 12.00 -27.35
C GLU A 253 22.89 11.00 -28.51
N PHE A 254 22.39 9.78 -28.30
CA PHE A 254 22.31 8.75 -29.34
C PHE A 254 21.40 9.20 -30.48
N ASP A 255 20.20 9.69 -30.17
CA ASP A 255 19.23 10.17 -31.17
C ASP A 255 19.79 11.38 -31.95
N LYS A 256 20.55 12.25 -31.28
CA LYS A 256 21.26 13.36 -31.96
C LYS A 256 22.33 12.82 -32.92
N LYS A 257 23.11 11.80 -32.51
CA LYS A 257 24.10 11.16 -33.41
C LYS A 257 23.42 10.46 -34.59
N LEU A 258 22.34 9.71 -34.34
CA LEU A 258 21.56 9.05 -35.38
C LEU A 258 21.01 10.06 -36.41
N ALA A 259 20.40 11.14 -35.93
CA ALA A 259 19.89 12.20 -36.80
C ALA A 259 21.00 12.88 -37.66
N GLN A 260 22.20 13.07 -37.09
CA GLN A 260 23.35 13.60 -37.83
C GLN A 260 23.82 12.63 -38.93
N GLU A 261 23.92 11.34 -38.65
CA GLU A 261 24.30 10.33 -39.64
C GLU A 261 23.23 10.17 -40.74
N GLU A 262 21.95 10.25 -40.39
CA GLU A 262 20.84 10.26 -41.35
C GLU A 262 20.86 11.48 -42.27
N ALA A 263 21.08 12.68 -41.70
CA ALA A 263 21.19 13.91 -42.48
C ALA A 263 22.38 13.85 -43.44
N TRP A 264 23.51 13.31 -42.98
CA TRP A 264 24.70 13.13 -43.80
C TRP A 264 24.47 12.19 -45.01
N ILE A 265 23.78 11.05 -44.80
CA ILE A 265 23.43 10.13 -45.89
C ILE A 265 22.44 10.76 -46.86
N ARG A 266 21.45 11.55 -46.41
CA ARG A 266 20.49 12.25 -47.27
C ARG A 266 21.13 13.32 -48.16
N GLN A 267 22.21 13.96 -47.68
CA GLN A 267 22.93 15.00 -48.47
C GLN A 267 23.74 14.45 -49.65
N GLY A 268 23.75 13.13 -49.86
CA GLY A 268 24.20 12.49 -51.09
C GLY A 268 25.68 12.69 -51.40
N VAL A 269 26.52 11.75 -51.00
CA VAL A 269 27.94 11.75 -51.38
C VAL A 269 28.09 11.21 -52.80
N LYS A 270 28.26 12.08 -53.77
CA LYS A 270 28.54 11.73 -55.18
C LYS A 270 29.96 11.18 -55.44
N ALA A 271 30.82 11.00 -54.42
CA ALA A 271 32.21 10.55 -54.60
C ALA A 271 32.68 9.58 -53.52
N ARG A 272 33.10 8.39 -53.95
CA ARG A 272 33.81 7.29 -53.25
C ARG A 272 32.90 6.20 -52.58
N ARG A 273 32.52 5.22 -53.41
CA ARG A 273 31.70 4.05 -53.01
C ARG A 273 32.27 3.21 -51.87
N THR A 274 33.56 2.96 -51.84
CA THR A 274 34.20 1.99 -50.93
C THR A 274 34.40 2.46 -49.48
N ARG A 275 34.42 3.79 -49.23
CA ARG A 275 34.63 4.34 -47.89
C ARG A 275 33.31 4.56 -47.11
N ASN A 276 32.18 4.43 -47.79
CA ASN A 276 30.86 4.71 -47.23
C ASN A 276 30.11 3.44 -46.73
N GLU A 277 30.49 2.23 -47.19
CA GLU A 277 29.82 0.99 -46.78
C GLU A 277 29.91 0.74 -45.25
N GLY A 278 31.04 1.02 -44.62
CA GLY A 278 31.21 0.89 -43.19
C GLY A 278 30.29 1.82 -42.41
N ARG A 279 30.10 3.05 -42.91
CA ARG A 279 29.26 4.06 -42.25
C ARG A 279 27.76 3.78 -42.46
N VAL A 280 27.39 3.22 -43.63
CA VAL A 280 26.02 2.72 -43.89
C VAL A 280 25.69 1.57 -42.97
N ARG A 281 26.59 0.59 -42.79
CA ARG A 281 26.41 -0.51 -41.84
C ARG A 281 26.30 -0.02 -40.41
N ALA A 282 27.09 0.99 -40.01
CA ALA A 282 27.00 1.60 -38.69
C ALA A 282 25.65 2.31 -38.48
N LEU A 283 25.11 3.00 -39.49
CA LEU A 283 23.78 3.61 -39.41
C LEU A 283 22.68 2.55 -39.33
N GLU A 284 22.77 1.47 -40.10
CA GLU A 284 21.83 0.33 -40.02
C GLU A 284 21.87 -0.31 -38.63
N ALA A 285 23.06 -0.50 -38.05
CA ALA A 285 23.21 -0.98 -36.68
C ALA A 285 22.58 -0.02 -35.66
N MET A 286 22.80 1.29 -35.78
CA MET A 286 22.18 2.30 -34.91
C MET A 286 20.65 2.32 -35.07
N ARG A 287 20.12 2.17 -36.30
CA ARG A 287 18.66 2.06 -36.51
C ARG A 287 18.08 0.79 -35.90
N ASN A 288 18.76 -0.35 -36.04
CA ASN A 288 18.36 -1.59 -35.41
C ASN A 288 18.38 -1.48 -33.87
N GLU A 289 19.43 -0.86 -33.31
CA GLU A 289 19.54 -0.60 -31.90
C GLU A 289 18.39 0.30 -31.42
N ARG A 290 18.09 1.40 -32.14
CA ARG A 290 16.92 2.24 -31.84
C ARG A 290 15.60 1.48 -31.92
N SER A 291 15.41 0.62 -32.93
CA SER A 291 14.18 -0.17 -33.11
C SER A 291 14.00 -1.25 -32.04
N GLN A 292 15.10 -1.75 -31.46
CA GLN A 292 15.09 -2.71 -30.37
C GLN A 292 14.91 -2.06 -28.99
N ARG A 293 15.05 -0.72 -28.92
CA ARG A 293 14.86 0.05 -27.69
C ARG A 293 13.40 -0.06 -27.28
N ARG A 294 13.16 -0.62 -26.12
CA ARG A 294 11.85 -0.60 -25.46
C ARG A 294 11.73 0.74 -24.75
N GLU A 295 11.13 1.73 -25.43
CA GLU A 295 10.97 3.07 -24.85
C GLU A 295 10.07 3.01 -23.61
N ARG A 296 10.47 3.73 -22.55
CA ARG A 296 9.59 3.98 -21.41
C ARG A 296 8.51 4.97 -21.85
N GLN A 297 7.27 4.69 -21.49
CA GLN A 297 6.17 5.64 -21.72
C GLN A 297 6.43 6.87 -20.86
N GLY A 298 6.45 8.06 -21.48
CA GLY A 298 6.91 9.30 -20.85
C GLY A 298 6.04 9.76 -19.67
N ASN A 299 6.54 10.73 -18.90
CA ASN A 299 5.79 11.42 -17.85
C ASN A 299 4.64 12.22 -18.45
N ALA A 300 3.48 12.13 -17.83
CA ALA A 300 2.28 12.81 -18.27
C ALA A 300 2.27 14.27 -17.80
N ASN A 301 2.03 15.20 -18.72
CA ASN A 301 1.68 16.59 -18.39
C ASN A 301 0.17 16.77 -18.63
N ILE A 302 -0.65 16.49 -17.63
CA ILE A 302 -2.10 16.57 -17.73
C ILE A 302 -2.58 17.80 -16.98
N THR A 303 -3.46 18.58 -17.61
CA THR A 303 -4.21 19.66 -16.96
C THR A 303 -5.66 19.23 -16.82
N VAL A 304 -6.23 19.38 -15.64
CA VAL A 304 -7.62 18.98 -15.32
C VAL A 304 -8.61 20.05 -15.77
N ASP A 305 -9.82 19.66 -16.21
CA ASP A 305 -10.85 20.62 -16.65
C ASP A 305 -11.45 21.36 -15.45
N ARG A 306 -11.49 22.69 -15.57
CA ARG A 306 -12.08 23.59 -14.59
C ARG A 306 -13.57 23.68 -14.87
N GLY A 307 -14.39 22.94 -14.10
CA GLY A 307 -15.83 23.10 -14.13
C GLY A 307 -16.25 24.54 -13.76
N GLU A 308 -17.53 24.89 -14.04
CA GLU A 308 -18.10 26.15 -13.55
C GLU A 308 -17.94 26.27 -12.03
N ARG A 309 -17.59 27.46 -11.55
CA ARG A 309 -17.36 27.70 -10.12
C ARG A 309 -18.64 27.43 -9.31
N THR A 310 -18.53 26.58 -8.27
CA THR A 310 -19.59 26.41 -7.25
C THR A 310 -19.74 27.66 -6.41
N GLY A 311 -20.80 27.73 -5.60
CA GLY A 311 -20.89 28.62 -4.44
C GLY A 311 -19.71 28.41 -3.48
N LYS A 312 -19.54 29.28 -2.51
CA LYS A 312 -18.46 29.17 -1.50
C LYS A 312 -18.61 27.88 -0.66
N ARG A 313 -19.86 27.49 -0.36
CA ARG A 313 -20.22 26.28 0.39
C ARG A 313 -20.63 25.17 -0.58
N VAL A 314 -20.08 23.97 -0.40
CA VAL A 314 -20.42 22.75 -1.16
C VAL A 314 -21.54 21.99 -0.46
N VAL A 315 -21.39 21.72 0.83
CA VAL A 315 -22.43 21.06 1.65
C VAL A 315 -22.24 21.41 3.11
N GLU A 316 -23.36 21.49 3.85
CA GLU A 316 -23.37 21.68 5.30
C GLU A 316 -24.26 20.63 5.95
N LEU A 317 -23.71 19.92 6.93
CA LEU A 317 -24.41 18.97 7.79
C LEU A 317 -24.63 19.60 9.17
N GLN A 318 -25.87 19.54 9.67
CA GLN A 318 -26.23 20.04 10.98
C GLN A 318 -26.90 18.95 11.80
N GLY A 319 -26.21 18.42 12.82
CA GLY A 319 -26.72 17.41 13.75
C GLY A 319 -27.12 16.10 13.07
N VAL A 320 -26.44 15.72 11.99
CA VAL A 320 -26.79 14.54 11.18
C VAL A 320 -26.55 13.24 11.94
N THR A 321 -27.58 12.43 12.06
CA THR A 321 -27.54 11.07 12.62
C THR A 321 -28.13 10.10 11.60
N GLN A 322 -27.43 8.98 11.38
CA GLN A 322 -27.89 7.90 10.48
C GLN A 322 -27.98 6.58 11.23
N ARG A 323 -29.13 5.92 11.08
CA ARG A 323 -29.42 4.62 11.67
C ARG A 323 -29.84 3.63 10.59
N PHE A 324 -29.48 2.37 10.78
CA PHE A 324 -30.01 1.23 10.01
C PHE A 324 -30.58 0.21 11.01
N GLY A 325 -31.87 0.16 11.14
CA GLY A 325 -32.54 -0.56 12.23
C GLY A 325 -32.15 0.03 13.58
N ASP A 326 -31.60 -0.81 14.47
CA ASP A 326 -31.15 -0.40 15.82
C ASP A 326 -29.70 0.13 15.83
N ASP A 327 -28.95 -0.08 14.73
CA ASP A 327 -27.54 0.31 14.66
C ASP A 327 -27.38 1.79 14.26
N VAL A 328 -26.67 2.54 15.09
CA VAL A 328 -26.30 3.95 14.83
C VAL A 328 -24.95 3.99 14.15
N VAL A 329 -24.95 4.26 12.83
CA VAL A 329 -23.71 4.31 12.01
C VAL A 329 -23.04 5.69 12.09
N LEU A 330 -23.84 6.76 12.14
CA LEU A 330 -23.35 8.15 12.27
C LEU A 330 -24.12 8.85 13.37
N ARG A 331 -23.44 9.59 14.24
CA ARG A 331 -24.04 10.22 15.41
C ARG A 331 -23.73 11.71 15.48
N HIS A 332 -24.78 12.54 15.30
CA HIS A 332 -24.77 13.99 15.54
C HIS A 332 -23.61 14.72 14.84
N ILE A 333 -23.42 14.48 13.55
CA ILE A 333 -22.33 15.06 12.76
C ILE A 333 -22.67 16.50 12.39
N ASN A 334 -21.73 17.40 12.64
CA ASN A 334 -21.73 18.78 12.14
C ASN A 334 -20.49 18.95 11.28
N LEU A 335 -20.67 19.29 10.01
CA LEU A 335 -19.59 19.42 9.03
C LEU A 335 -19.95 20.48 8.00
N GLU A 336 -19.02 21.36 7.68
CA GLU A 336 -19.15 22.30 6.58
C GLU A 336 -18.03 22.03 5.57
N VAL A 337 -18.39 21.70 4.34
CA VAL A 337 -17.45 21.50 3.23
C VAL A 337 -17.47 22.73 2.34
N LEU A 338 -16.31 23.33 2.17
CA LEU A 338 -16.13 24.53 1.37
C LEU A 338 -15.54 24.17 -0.01
N ARG A 339 -15.67 25.11 -0.94
CA ARG A 339 -15.03 24.96 -2.25
C ARG A 339 -13.52 24.97 -2.12
N GLY A 340 -12.87 23.96 -2.70
CA GLY A 340 -11.43 23.78 -2.68
C GLY A 340 -10.91 22.94 -1.52
N ASP A 341 -11.80 22.48 -0.62
CA ASP A 341 -11.41 21.57 0.44
C ASP A 341 -10.99 20.21 -0.16
N ARG A 342 -9.98 19.60 0.46
CA ARG A 342 -9.48 18.28 0.13
C ARG A 342 -9.59 17.42 1.38
N ILE A 343 -10.69 16.68 1.48
CA ILE A 343 -11.07 15.95 2.70
C ILE A 343 -10.82 14.47 2.53
N GLY A 344 -9.98 13.90 3.40
CA GLY A 344 -9.75 12.47 3.51
C GLY A 344 -10.67 11.82 4.55
N PHE A 345 -11.18 10.62 4.24
CA PHE A 345 -12.01 9.83 5.15
C PHE A 345 -11.19 8.66 5.70
N LEU A 346 -10.96 8.67 7.01
CA LEU A 346 -10.17 7.69 7.71
C LEU A 346 -11.04 6.88 8.67
N GLY A 347 -11.01 5.56 8.55
CA GLY A 347 -11.76 4.67 9.44
C GLY A 347 -11.77 3.25 8.94
N ARG A 348 -12.20 2.33 9.80
CA ARG A 348 -12.31 0.91 9.47
C ARG A 348 -13.30 0.63 8.34
N ASN A 349 -13.17 -0.54 7.75
CA ASN A 349 -14.19 -1.04 6.85
C ASN A 349 -15.50 -1.25 7.63
N GLY A 350 -16.61 -0.72 7.08
CA GLY A 350 -17.90 -0.73 7.76
C GLY A 350 -18.14 0.40 8.77
N ALA A 351 -17.20 1.32 9.00
CA ALA A 351 -17.37 2.44 9.94
C ALA A 351 -18.36 3.51 9.48
N GLY A 352 -18.92 3.41 8.28
CA GLY A 352 -19.89 4.37 7.75
C GLY A 352 -19.31 5.41 6.78
N LYS A 353 -18.09 5.25 6.28
CA LYS A 353 -17.45 6.16 5.30
C LYS A 353 -18.32 6.40 4.07
N THR A 354 -18.71 5.33 3.38
CA THR A 354 -19.58 5.38 2.19
C THR A 354 -20.98 5.93 2.53
N THR A 355 -21.50 5.65 3.74
CA THR A 355 -22.78 6.23 4.21
C THR A 355 -22.68 7.75 4.34
N LEU A 356 -21.61 8.26 4.96
CA LEU A 356 -21.39 9.70 5.07
C LEU A 356 -21.21 10.36 3.69
N LEU A 357 -20.45 9.73 2.78
CA LEU A 357 -20.31 10.20 1.40
C LEU A 357 -21.67 10.32 0.70
N LYS A 358 -22.53 9.29 0.76
CA LYS A 358 -23.87 9.33 0.16
C LYS A 358 -24.75 10.45 0.73
N ILE A 359 -24.63 10.74 2.04
CA ILE A 359 -25.34 11.86 2.68
C ILE A 359 -24.78 13.20 2.17
N LEU A 360 -23.45 13.35 2.07
CA LEU A 360 -22.80 14.56 1.55
C LEU A 360 -23.15 14.83 0.08
N LEU A 361 -23.41 13.79 -0.69
CA LEU A 361 -23.83 13.88 -2.10
C LEU A 361 -25.34 14.05 -2.28
N GLY A 362 -26.14 13.94 -1.19
CA GLY A 362 -27.59 14.01 -1.23
C GLY A 362 -28.26 12.76 -1.81
N GLU A 363 -27.53 11.64 -1.92
CA GLU A 363 -28.04 10.34 -2.38
C GLU A 363 -28.75 9.56 -1.27
N LEU A 364 -28.48 9.90 0.00
CA LEU A 364 -29.10 9.31 1.18
C LEU A 364 -29.60 10.42 2.11
N GLU A 365 -30.89 10.38 2.43
CA GLU A 365 -31.46 11.27 3.46
C GLU A 365 -31.07 10.76 4.85
N PRO A 366 -30.60 11.64 5.75
CA PRO A 366 -30.26 11.24 7.10
C PRO A 366 -31.51 10.93 7.93
N SER A 367 -31.37 10.02 8.92
CA SER A 367 -32.46 9.69 9.85
C SER A 367 -32.85 10.89 10.74
N GLU A 368 -31.88 11.72 11.13
CA GLU A 368 -32.08 12.95 11.91
C GLU A 368 -31.08 14.02 11.44
N GLY A 369 -31.41 15.29 11.64
CA GLY A 369 -30.57 16.42 11.28
C GLY A 369 -30.96 17.07 9.95
N LYS A 370 -30.09 17.93 9.42
CA LYS A 370 -30.32 18.66 8.16
C LYS A 370 -29.08 18.64 7.30
N VAL A 371 -29.31 18.49 5.98
CA VAL A 371 -28.30 18.60 4.93
C VAL A 371 -28.65 19.80 4.07
N GLN A 372 -27.71 20.72 3.89
CA GLN A 372 -27.86 21.86 3.00
C GLN A 372 -26.82 21.75 1.86
N MET A 373 -27.32 21.47 0.66
CA MET A 373 -26.47 21.37 -0.55
C MET A 373 -26.19 22.76 -1.10
N GLY A 374 -24.96 22.96 -1.60
CA GLY A 374 -24.58 24.15 -2.33
C GLY A 374 -25.21 24.22 -3.73
N THR A 375 -24.96 25.31 -4.44
CA THR A 375 -25.50 25.53 -5.79
C THR A 375 -24.49 25.11 -6.87
N ASN A 376 -24.99 24.68 -8.02
CA ASN A 376 -24.21 24.30 -9.23
C ASN A 376 -23.16 23.21 -8.97
N LEU A 377 -23.49 22.22 -8.16
CA LEU A 377 -22.62 21.08 -7.92
C LEU A 377 -22.63 20.15 -9.14
N LYS A 378 -21.43 19.89 -9.68
CA LYS A 378 -21.16 18.87 -10.71
C LYS A 378 -20.23 17.84 -10.08
N VAL A 379 -20.82 16.73 -9.63
CA VAL A 379 -20.10 15.65 -8.95
C VAL A 379 -19.61 14.64 -9.96
N ALA A 380 -18.33 14.27 -9.90
CA ALA A 380 -17.81 13.09 -10.56
C ALA A 380 -17.41 12.06 -9.50
N TYR A 381 -17.98 10.85 -9.62
CA TYR A 381 -17.77 9.76 -8.67
C TYR A 381 -17.03 8.61 -9.34
N PHE A 382 -15.84 8.25 -8.83
CA PHE A 382 -14.94 7.30 -9.49
C PHE A 382 -15.50 5.88 -9.55
N ASP A 383 -16.12 5.38 -8.48
CA ASP A 383 -16.64 4.00 -8.43
C ASP A 383 -17.81 3.77 -9.41
N GLN A 384 -18.67 4.76 -9.58
CA GLN A 384 -19.79 4.67 -10.54
C GLN A 384 -19.31 4.55 -11.99
N LEU A 385 -18.10 5.00 -12.30
CA LEU A 385 -17.52 4.91 -13.63
C LEU A 385 -17.00 3.51 -13.98
N ARG A 386 -16.68 2.67 -12.97
CA ARG A 386 -16.30 1.26 -13.23
C ARG A 386 -17.40 0.50 -13.98
N ALA A 387 -18.66 0.73 -13.62
CA ALA A 387 -19.81 0.18 -14.33
C ALA A 387 -20.06 0.81 -15.72
N GLY A 388 -19.43 1.95 -16.01
CA GLY A 388 -19.62 2.74 -17.22
C GLY A 388 -18.63 2.47 -18.35
N LEU A 389 -17.71 1.50 -18.21
CA LEU A 389 -16.82 1.09 -19.30
C LEU A 389 -17.54 0.10 -20.23
N GLU A 390 -17.57 0.44 -21.52
CA GLU A 390 -18.11 -0.43 -22.56
C GLU A 390 -17.02 -1.39 -23.03
N LEU A 391 -17.06 -2.65 -22.53
CA LEU A 391 -16.01 -3.64 -22.70
C LEU A 391 -15.72 -4.02 -24.16
N GLU A 392 -16.74 -3.96 -25.01
CA GLU A 392 -16.63 -4.29 -26.44
C GLU A 392 -16.07 -3.13 -27.28
N LYS A 393 -16.17 -1.90 -26.79
CA LYS A 393 -15.61 -0.72 -27.47
C LYS A 393 -14.11 -0.61 -27.23
N THR A 394 -13.45 0.12 -28.13
CA THR A 394 -12.02 0.41 -27.99
C THR A 394 -11.76 1.38 -26.81
N VAL A 395 -10.53 1.42 -26.33
CA VAL A 395 -10.08 2.43 -25.35
C VAL A 395 -10.36 3.83 -25.86
N TYR A 396 -10.11 4.06 -27.18
CA TYR A 396 -10.38 5.32 -27.85
C TYR A 396 -11.86 5.71 -27.73
N ASP A 397 -12.78 4.81 -28.12
CA ASP A 397 -14.21 5.09 -28.19
C ASP A 397 -14.81 5.35 -26.80
N ASN A 398 -14.26 4.72 -25.75
CA ASN A 398 -14.71 4.94 -24.37
C ASN A 398 -14.42 6.36 -23.86
N VAL A 399 -13.39 7.04 -24.40
CA VAL A 399 -13.02 8.41 -24.03
C VAL A 399 -13.54 9.41 -25.05
N ALA A 400 -13.51 9.07 -26.33
CA ALA A 400 -13.84 9.97 -27.44
C ALA A 400 -15.31 10.41 -27.48
N GLN A 401 -16.24 9.59 -26.99
CA GLN A 401 -17.69 9.84 -26.99
C GLN A 401 -18.22 10.38 -28.34
N GLY A 402 -17.61 9.93 -29.45
CA GLY A 402 -17.98 10.33 -30.81
C GLY A 402 -17.26 11.58 -31.35
N SER A 403 -16.30 12.14 -30.63
CA SER A 403 -15.46 13.27 -31.06
C SER A 403 -13.98 12.87 -31.04
N ASP A 404 -13.19 13.30 -32.03
CA ASP A 404 -11.73 13.11 -32.04
C ASP A 404 -11.00 13.98 -31.02
N ARG A 405 -11.71 14.88 -30.35
CA ARG A 405 -11.18 15.81 -29.36
C ARG A 405 -11.92 15.70 -28.04
N VAL A 406 -11.17 15.80 -26.94
CA VAL A 406 -11.68 15.93 -25.57
C VAL A 406 -11.29 17.30 -25.04
N SER A 407 -12.22 17.94 -24.34
CA SER A 407 -11.93 19.19 -23.63
C SER A 407 -11.41 18.86 -22.25
N VAL A 408 -10.18 19.30 -21.95
CA VAL A 408 -9.54 19.06 -20.66
C VAL A 408 -8.82 20.35 -20.24
N GLY A 409 -9.12 20.87 -19.06
CA GLY A 409 -8.56 22.15 -18.60
C GLY A 409 -8.95 23.35 -19.47
N GLY A 410 -10.12 23.31 -20.09
CA GLY A 410 -10.57 24.34 -21.03
C GLY A 410 -9.80 24.39 -22.36
N LYS A 411 -9.03 23.34 -22.67
CA LYS A 411 -8.30 23.18 -23.94
C LYS A 411 -8.76 21.91 -24.64
N ASP A 412 -9.05 22.04 -25.93
CA ASP A 412 -9.36 20.89 -26.78
C ASP A 412 -8.09 20.16 -27.18
N ARG A 413 -7.99 18.89 -26.80
CA ARG A 413 -6.88 17.98 -27.11
C ARG A 413 -7.35 16.80 -27.94
N HIS A 414 -6.50 16.29 -28.80
CA HIS A 414 -6.78 15.07 -29.55
C HIS A 414 -6.79 13.86 -28.58
N VAL A 415 -7.82 13.01 -28.67
CA VAL A 415 -8.02 11.84 -27.80
C VAL A 415 -6.78 10.94 -27.69
N MET A 416 -6.10 10.71 -28.84
CA MET A 416 -4.86 9.94 -28.89
C MET A 416 -3.75 10.54 -28.02
N SER A 417 -3.52 11.86 -28.12
CA SER A 417 -2.51 12.56 -27.32
C SER A 417 -2.88 12.56 -25.83
N TYR A 418 -4.17 12.71 -25.53
CA TYR A 418 -4.68 12.65 -24.17
C TYR A 418 -4.48 11.27 -23.52
N LEU A 419 -4.79 10.19 -24.25
CA LEU A 419 -4.61 8.82 -23.76
C LEU A 419 -3.12 8.43 -23.59
N GLN A 420 -2.22 9.04 -24.37
CA GLN A 420 -0.78 8.87 -24.17
C GLN A 420 -0.31 9.43 -22.82
N ASP A 421 -0.92 10.52 -22.33
CA ASP A 421 -0.62 11.06 -21.00
C ASP A 421 -1.01 10.05 -19.88
N PHE A 422 -2.02 9.17 -20.13
CA PHE A 422 -2.38 8.06 -19.25
C PHE A 422 -1.62 6.76 -19.59
N LEU A 423 -0.46 6.89 -20.23
CA LEU A 423 0.45 5.80 -20.54
C LEU A 423 -0.13 4.71 -21.47
N PHE A 424 -1.10 5.05 -22.34
CA PHE A 424 -1.57 4.17 -23.39
C PHE A 424 -0.75 4.31 -24.65
N THR A 425 -0.24 3.19 -25.19
CA THR A 425 0.39 3.19 -26.51
C THR A 425 -0.66 3.30 -27.63
N PRO A 426 -0.30 3.83 -28.81
CA PRO A 426 -1.23 3.93 -29.95
C PRO A 426 -1.88 2.59 -30.36
N GLU A 427 -1.17 1.48 -30.13
CA GLU A 427 -1.66 0.12 -30.40
C GLU A 427 -2.71 -0.30 -29.38
N ARG A 428 -2.46 -0.02 -28.09
CA ARG A 428 -3.38 -0.33 -26.99
C ARG A 428 -4.66 0.51 -27.07
N VAL A 429 -4.55 1.77 -27.47
CA VAL A 429 -5.71 2.68 -27.63
C VAL A 429 -6.76 2.11 -28.60
N ARG A 430 -6.34 1.33 -29.60
CA ARG A 430 -7.23 0.71 -30.59
C ARG A 430 -7.78 -0.64 -30.18
N GLN A 431 -7.35 -1.19 -29.04
CA GLN A 431 -7.85 -2.49 -28.56
C GLN A 431 -9.16 -2.32 -27.80
N PRO A 432 -10.02 -3.35 -27.78
CA PRO A 432 -11.23 -3.37 -26.96
C PRO A 432 -10.88 -3.42 -25.48
N VAL A 433 -11.70 -2.75 -24.64
CA VAL A 433 -11.45 -2.63 -23.20
C VAL A 433 -11.34 -3.99 -22.51
N LYS A 434 -12.07 -5.01 -22.96
CA LYS A 434 -11.97 -6.38 -22.43
C LYS A 434 -10.58 -7.02 -22.53
N ALA A 435 -9.69 -6.50 -23.37
CA ALA A 435 -8.32 -6.98 -23.53
C ALA A 435 -7.33 -6.27 -22.59
N LEU A 436 -7.79 -5.30 -21.80
CA LEU A 436 -6.98 -4.56 -20.85
C LEU A 436 -6.77 -5.36 -19.56
N SER A 437 -5.60 -5.15 -18.93
CA SER A 437 -5.38 -5.55 -17.55
C SER A 437 -6.18 -4.69 -16.58
N GLY A 438 -6.34 -5.14 -15.32
CA GLY A 438 -7.02 -4.36 -14.28
C GLY A 438 -6.44 -2.95 -14.11
N GLY A 439 -5.12 -2.83 -14.05
CA GLY A 439 -4.44 -1.54 -13.95
C GLY A 439 -4.63 -0.64 -15.19
N GLU A 440 -4.64 -1.20 -16.42
CA GLU A 440 -4.96 -0.44 -17.63
C GLU A 440 -6.42 0.03 -17.63
N SER A 441 -7.34 -0.82 -17.16
CA SER A 441 -8.75 -0.45 -17.02
C SER A 441 -8.94 0.69 -16.02
N ASN A 442 -8.23 0.68 -14.91
CA ASN A 442 -8.26 1.77 -13.93
C ASN A 442 -7.67 3.06 -14.50
N ARG A 443 -6.56 3.02 -15.26
CA ARG A 443 -6.03 4.19 -15.97
C ARG A 443 -7.02 4.76 -16.98
N LEU A 444 -7.75 3.90 -17.68
CA LEU A 444 -8.81 4.32 -18.60
C LEU A 444 -9.97 5.00 -17.85
N LEU A 445 -10.35 4.46 -16.69
CA LEU A 445 -11.36 5.08 -15.82
C LEU A 445 -10.93 6.46 -15.36
N LEU A 446 -9.68 6.62 -14.93
CA LEU A 446 -9.13 7.92 -14.57
C LEU A 446 -9.14 8.88 -15.77
N ALA A 447 -8.70 8.41 -16.94
CA ALA A 447 -8.75 9.22 -18.15
C ALA A 447 -10.19 9.67 -18.46
N LYS A 448 -11.17 8.79 -18.36
CA LYS A 448 -12.58 9.11 -18.56
C LYS A 448 -13.13 10.07 -17.51
N LEU A 449 -12.74 9.90 -16.24
CA LEU A 449 -13.13 10.77 -15.12
C LEU A 449 -12.74 12.23 -15.38
N PHE A 450 -11.48 12.45 -15.75
CA PHE A 450 -10.94 13.81 -15.96
C PHE A 450 -11.38 14.47 -17.26
N THR A 451 -12.13 13.77 -18.15
CA THR A 451 -12.84 14.42 -19.28
C THR A 451 -14.21 14.98 -18.87
N GLN A 452 -14.71 14.65 -17.69
CA GLN A 452 -16.00 15.16 -17.23
C GLN A 452 -15.80 16.49 -16.50
N PRO A 453 -16.59 17.53 -16.86
CA PRO A 453 -16.52 18.80 -16.15
C PRO A 453 -17.10 18.62 -14.74
N ALA A 454 -16.22 18.52 -13.75
CA ALA A 454 -16.59 18.36 -12.34
C ALA A 454 -16.00 19.48 -11.49
N ASN A 455 -16.74 19.88 -10.44
CA ASN A 455 -16.26 20.80 -9.42
C ASN A 455 -16.24 20.17 -8.01
N VAL A 456 -16.79 18.96 -7.89
CA VAL A 456 -16.64 18.06 -6.74
C VAL A 456 -16.22 16.70 -7.26
N LEU A 457 -15.09 16.21 -6.79
CA LEU A 457 -14.55 14.90 -7.13
C LEU A 457 -14.62 13.98 -5.92
N VAL A 458 -15.20 12.81 -6.11
CA VAL A 458 -15.32 11.78 -5.07
C VAL A 458 -14.57 10.55 -5.51
N LEU A 459 -13.60 10.15 -4.72
CA LEU A 459 -12.76 8.97 -4.97
C LEU A 459 -12.92 8.01 -3.78
N ASP A 460 -13.46 6.82 -4.05
CA ASP A 460 -13.59 5.75 -3.06
C ASP A 460 -12.59 4.64 -3.38
N GLU A 461 -11.56 4.50 -2.53
CA GLU A 461 -10.43 3.58 -2.67
C GLU A 461 -9.79 3.59 -4.08
N PRO A 462 -9.41 4.76 -4.62
CA PRO A 462 -8.86 4.86 -5.97
C PRO A 462 -7.48 4.22 -6.10
N THR A 463 -6.78 4.00 -4.99
CA THR A 463 -5.43 3.46 -4.92
C THR A 463 -5.37 1.95 -5.12
N ASN A 464 -6.51 1.24 -4.94
CA ASN A 464 -6.58 -0.20 -5.13
C ASN A 464 -6.28 -0.57 -6.59
N ASP A 465 -5.42 -1.58 -6.79
CA ASP A 465 -5.02 -2.11 -8.10
C ASP A 465 -4.22 -1.14 -9.00
N LEU A 466 -3.82 0.04 -8.50
CA LEU A 466 -2.94 0.95 -9.24
C LEU A 466 -1.47 0.61 -8.97
N ASP A 467 -0.65 0.68 -10.02
CA ASP A 467 0.81 0.63 -9.86
C ASP A 467 1.37 2.00 -9.39
N MET A 468 2.60 2.01 -8.88
CA MET A 468 3.21 3.20 -8.29
C MET A 468 3.26 4.39 -9.25
N GLU A 469 3.53 4.15 -10.55
CA GLU A 469 3.56 5.23 -11.54
C GLU A 469 2.17 5.84 -11.78
N THR A 470 1.14 4.99 -11.77
CA THR A 470 -0.25 5.45 -11.90
C THR A 470 -0.72 6.19 -10.64
N LEU A 471 -0.24 5.76 -9.44
CA LEU A 471 -0.50 6.47 -8.20
C LEU A 471 0.15 7.87 -8.19
N GLU A 472 1.41 7.99 -8.63
CA GLU A 472 2.11 9.27 -8.76
C GLU A 472 1.39 10.19 -9.74
N LEU A 473 0.97 9.66 -10.89
CA LEU A 473 0.16 10.41 -11.86
C LEU A 473 -1.16 10.89 -11.26
N LEU A 474 -1.85 10.04 -10.49
CA LEU A 474 -3.11 10.41 -9.82
C LEU A 474 -2.87 11.50 -8.78
N GLU A 475 -1.79 11.42 -7.99
CA GLU A 475 -1.40 12.48 -7.04
C GLU A 475 -1.20 13.82 -7.74
N GLU A 476 -0.41 13.85 -8.85
CA GLU A 476 -0.18 15.07 -9.64
C GLU A 476 -1.49 15.66 -10.17
N LEU A 477 -2.37 14.82 -10.74
CA LEU A 477 -3.67 15.26 -11.25
C LEU A 477 -4.57 15.84 -10.16
N LEU A 478 -4.58 15.23 -8.99
CA LEU A 478 -5.38 15.70 -7.85
C LEU A 478 -4.81 16.99 -7.27
N LEU A 479 -3.49 17.18 -7.26
CA LEU A 479 -2.86 18.43 -6.82
C LEU A 479 -3.19 19.60 -7.76
N ASP A 480 -3.33 19.34 -9.06
CA ASP A 480 -3.71 20.36 -10.06
C ASP A 480 -5.23 20.62 -10.12
N PHE A 481 -6.04 19.81 -9.46
CA PHE A 481 -7.49 19.96 -9.43
C PHE A 481 -7.93 21.12 -8.51
N ASP A 482 -8.55 22.16 -9.08
CA ASP A 482 -9.02 23.36 -8.37
C ASP A 482 -10.39 23.17 -7.66
N GLY A 483 -11.02 22.00 -7.77
CA GLY A 483 -12.32 21.67 -7.17
C GLY A 483 -12.21 21.15 -5.76
N THR A 484 -13.35 20.73 -5.20
CA THR A 484 -13.43 20.07 -3.89
C THR A 484 -13.22 18.58 -4.06
N LEU A 485 -12.37 18.00 -3.23
CA LEU A 485 -12.03 16.57 -3.24
C LEU A 485 -12.54 15.89 -1.98
N LEU A 486 -13.29 14.79 -2.15
CA LEU A 486 -13.66 13.86 -1.09
C LEU A 486 -12.99 12.51 -1.40
N LEU A 487 -12.07 12.09 -0.52
CA LEU A 487 -11.21 10.95 -0.75
C LEU A 487 -11.35 9.92 0.36
N VAL A 488 -11.73 8.70 0.03
CA VAL A 488 -11.59 7.53 0.90
C VAL A 488 -10.36 6.75 0.44
N SER A 489 -9.38 6.55 1.30
CA SER A 489 -8.23 5.72 1.01
C SER A 489 -7.62 5.14 2.28
N HIS A 490 -6.96 3.99 2.13
CA HIS A 490 -6.14 3.36 3.15
C HIS A 490 -4.64 3.53 2.89
N ASP A 491 -4.25 4.19 1.78
CA ASP A 491 -2.87 4.54 1.50
C ASP A 491 -2.47 5.81 2.29
N ARG A 492 -1.59 5.62 3.28
CA ARG A 492 -1.12 6.66 4.20
C ARG A 492 -0.37 7.76 3.48
N THR A 493 0.54 7.38 2.58
CA THR A 493 1.38 8.32 1.82
C THR A 493 0.54 9.13 0.84
N PHE A 494 -0.40 8.49 0.16
CA PHE A 494 -1.34 9.15 -0.74
C PHE A 494 -2.21 10.19 -0.01
N MET A 495 -2.70 9.83 1.19
CA MET A 495 -3.45 10.76 2.04
C MET A 495 -2.60 11.96 2.45
N ASP A 496 -1.37 11.74 2.92
CA ASP A 496 -0.45 12.82 3.31
C ASP A 496 -0.14 13.79 2.16
N ASN A 497 -0.04 13.28 0.93
CA ASN A 497 0.30 14.09 -0.24
C ASN A 497 -0.88 14.90 -0.79
N VAL A 498 -2.13 14.42 -0.64
CA VAL A 498 -3.27 14.95 -1.38
C VAL A 498 -4.24 15.74 -0.54
N VAL A 499 -4.50 15.34 0.74
CA VAL A 499 -5.56 15.95 1.55
C VAL A 499 -5.08 17.10 2.42
N THR A 500 -5.99 18.03 2.73
CA THR A 500 -5.74 19.17 3.62
C THR A 500 -6.39 19.00 4.97
N SER A 501 -7.42 18.15 5.08
CA SER A 501 -8.05 17.76 6.34
C SER A 501 -8.55 16.32 6.28
N MET A 502 -8.72 15.71 7.44
CA MET A 502 -9.17 14.33 7.57
C MET A 502 -10.40 14.23 8.48
N LEU A 503 -11.37 13.43 8.07
CA LEU A 503 -12.49 12.99 8.88
C LEU A 503 -12.22 11.60 9.42
N ALA A 504 -11.86 11.51 10.70
CA ALA A 504 -11.58 10.24 11.37
C ALA A 504 -12.83 9.68 12.06
N PHE A 505 -13.14 8.42 11.76
CA PHE A 505 -14.23 7.63 12.36
C PHE A 505 -13.70 6.93 13.60
N GLU A 506 -13.94 7.52 14.77
CA GLU A 506 -13.39 7.10 16.06
C GLU A 506 -14.22 6.03 16.79
N GLY A 507 -15.22 5.46 16.11
CA GLY A 507 -16.14 4.45 16.67
C GLY A 507 -17.44 5.06 17.19
N ASP A 508 -18.41 4.19 17.49
CA ASP A 508 -19.74 4.55 18.02
C ASP A 508 -20.49 5.65 17.22
N GLY A 509 -20.18 5.74 15.92
CA GLY A 509 -20.74 6.73 14.99
C GLY A 509 -20.15 8.14 15.14
N VAL A 510 -19.09 8.32 15.92
CA VAL A 510 -18.40 9.60 16.11
C VAL A 510 -17.43 9.85 14.97
N VAL A 511 -17.53 11.03 14.34
CA VAL A 511 -16.61 11.49 13.31
C VAL A 511 -16.02 12.81 13.74
N ARG A 512 -14.69 12.93 13.69
CA ARG A 512 -13.97 14.17 14.01
C ARG A 512 -13.14 14.64 12.84
N GLU A 513 -13.07 15.95 12.69
CA GLU A 513 -12.21 16.60 11.71
C GLU A 513 -10.85 16.93 12.32
N TYR A 514 -9.79 16.65 11.55
CA TYR A 514 -8.40 16.95 11.86
C TYR A 514 -7.76 17.69 10.70
N VAL A 515 -6.93 18.68 10.99
CA VAL A 515 -6.20 19.43 9.97
C VAL A 515 -4.96 18.65 9.54
N GLY A 516 -4.73 18.57 8.23
CA GLY A 516 -3.59 17.86 7.66
C GLY A 516 -3.89 16.44 7.20
N GLY A 517 -2.83 15.68 6.91
CA GLY A 517 -2.88 14.29 6.41
C GLY A 517 -2.88 13.25 7.54
N TYR A 518 -2.55 12.01 7.17
CA TYR A 518 -2.48 10.88 8.09
C TYR A 518 -1.41 11.07 9.19
N THR A 519 -0.24 11.55 8.80
CA THR A 519 0.87 11.80 9.75
C THR A 519 0.50 12.89 10.75
N ASP A 520 -0.19 13.96 10.30
CA ASP A 520 -0.65 15.03 11.17
C ASP A 520 -1.76 14.55 12.13
N TRP A 521 -2.67 13.67 11.66
CA TRP A 521 -3.67 13.03 12.51
C TRP A 521 -3.03 12.26 13.67
N ILE A 522 -1.98 11.45 13.39
CA ILE A 522 -1.22 10.74 14.44
C ILE A 522 -0.59 11.73 15.43
N ARG A 523 0.06 12.80 14.94
CA ARG A 523 0.68 13.85 15.80
C ARG A 523 -0.33 14.55 16.69
N GLN A 524 -1.56 14.74 16.22
CA GLN A 524 -2.66 15.32 16.99
C GLN A 524 -3.29 14.33 17.99
N GLY A 525 -2.69 13.14 18.15
CA GLY A 525 -3.16 12.11 19.09
C GLY A 525 -4.35 11.30 18.58
N GLY A 526 -4.63 11.32 17.29
CA GLY A 526 -5.68 10.54 16.66
C GLY A 526 -5.44 9.05 16.86
N LYS A 527 -6.47 8.31 17.24
CA LYS A 527 -6.44 6.85 17.43
C LYS A 527 -7.71 6.26 16.85
N LEU A 528 -7.56 5.18 16.10
CA LEU A 528 -8.72 4.37 15.75
C LEU A 528 -9.22 3.61 16.99
N PRO A 529 -10.52 3.28 17.06
CA PRO A 529 -11.05 2.50 18.17
C PRO A 529 -10.32 1.15 18.25
N PRO A 530 -10.22 0.50 19.45
CA PRO A 530 -9.55 -0.79 19.57
C PRO A 530 -10.17 -1.82 18.63
N ALA A 531 -9.32 -2.64 18.02
CA ALA A 531 -9.77 -3.62 17.04
C ALA A 531 -10.69 -4.68 17.70
N PRO A 532 -11.75 -5.17 17.04
CA PRO A 532 -12.67 -6.16 17.62
C PRO A 532 -11.97 -7.41 18.18
N TRP A 533 -10.81 -7.77 17.60
CA TRP A 533 -10.00 -8.90 18.05
C TRP A 533 -9.12 -8.62 19.27
N GLU A 534 -8.82 -7.38 19.61
CA GLU A 534 -8.06 -7.02 20.82
C GLU A 534 -8.85 -7.33 22.09
N GLY A 535 -10.18 -7.20 22.04
CA GLY A 535 -11.08 -7.60 23.12
C GLY A 535 -11.12 -9.13 23.36
N ALA A 536 -11.10 -9.92 22.30
CA ALA A 536 -11.13 -11.37 22.38
C ALA A 536 -9.80 -11.98 22.90
N ALA A 537 -8.67 -11.37 22.57
CA ALA A 537 -7.36 -11.78 23.07
C ALA A 537 -7.19 -11.51 24.58
N ARG A 538 -7.72 -10.39 25.08
CA ARG A 538 -7.69 -10.05 26.51
C ARG A 538 -8.57 -10.96 27.37
N GLN A 539 -9.67 -11.50 26.85
CA GLN A 539 -10.55 -12.43 27.59
C GLN A 539 -9.96 -13.84 27.76
N ARG A 540 -8.99 -14.25 26.92
CA ARG A 540 -8.35 -15.58 26.98
C ARG A 540 -7.08 -15.63 27.82
N THR A 541 -6.53 -14.51 28.27
CA THR A 541 -5.29 -14.44 29.07
C THR A 541 -5.53 -14.34 30.58
N GLU A 542 -6.78 -14.27 31.05
CA GLU A 542 -7.07 -14.38 32.49
C GLU A 542 -7.32 -15.86 32.88
N PRO A 543 -6.45 -16.49 33.66
CA PRO A 543 -6.73 -17.83 34.19
C PRO A 543 -7.90 -17.76 35.17
N THR A 544 -8.98 -18.46 34.84
CA THR A 544 -10.11 -18.69 35.75
C THR A 544 -9.64 -19.38 37.03
N SER A 545 -9.40 -18.63 38.09
CA SER A 545 -9.36 -19.12 39.44
C SER A 545 -10.73 -18.92 40.07
N GLU A 546 -11.53 -20.00 40.08
CA GLU A 546 -12.72 -20.09 40.92
C GLU A 546 -12.32 -20.16 42.40
N THR A 547 -12.75 -19.19 43.18
CA THR A 547 -13.01 -19.37 44.61
C THR A 547 -14.15 -18.44 45.06
N PRO A 548 -14.94 -18.86 46.09
CA PRO A 548 -16.36 -18.56 46.11
C PRO A 548 -16.74 -17.24 46.81
N LYS A 549 -17.93 -16.78 46.44
CA LYS A 549 -18.68 -15.61 46.92
C LYS A 549 -18.65 -15.37 48.42
N LYS A 550 -18.34 -14.11 48.81
CA LYS A 550 -18.96 -13.42 49.94
C LYS A 550 -19.42 -12.02 49.56
N VAL A 551 -20.59 -11.70 50.06
CA VAL A 551 -21.47 -10.62 49.71
C VAL A 551 -21.01 -9.26 50.28
N ALA A 552 -21.25 -8.22 49.50
CA ALA A 552 -21.54 -6.79 49.78
C ALA A 552 -20.44 -5.90 50.38
N GLU A 553 -20.06 -4.90 49.63
CA GLU A 553 -20.42 -3.51 49.81
C GLU A 553 -19.78 -2.65 48.71
N ALA A 554 -20.53 -1.70 48.16
CA ALA A 554 -20.18 -0.83 47.06
C ALA A 554 -19.41 0.41 47.55
N PRO A 555 -19.00 1.29 46.63
CA PRO A 555 -17.62 1.47 46.18
C PRO A 555 -17.17 2.94 46.39
N VAL A 556 -15.88 3.09 46.43
CA VAL A 556 -15.27 4.43 46.24
C VAL A 556 -14.17 4.27 45.18
N ALA A 557 -14.21 5.15 44.18
CA ALA A 557 -13.27 5.24 43.09
C ALA A 557 -11.81 5.26 43.58
N ALA A 558 -11.01 4.29 43.14
CA ALA A 558 -9.58 4.29 43.41
C ALA A 558 -8.84 4.95 42.26
N ALA A 559 -8.32 6.14 42.50
CA ALA A 559 -7.33 6.82 41.68
C ALA A 559 -6.08 5.95 41.54
N LYS A 560 -5.54 5.87 40.31
CA LYS A 560 -4.23 5.28 40.04
C LYS A 560 -3.18 5.92 40.93
N LYS A 561 -2.46 5.13 41.72
CA LYS A 561 -1.35 5.60 42.54
C LYS A 561 -0.19 5.94 41.60
N SER A 562 0.09 7.21 41.37
CA SER A 562 1.36 7.67 40.84
C SER A 562 2.49 7.23 41.79
N VAL A 563 3.48 6.57 41.27
CA VAL A 563 4.72 6.25 42.00
C VAL A 563 5.40 7.57 42.28
N LYS A 564 5.53 8.00 43.53
CA LYS A 564 6.25 9.23 43.87
C LYS A 564 7.73 8.98 43.60
N LEU A 565 8.27 9.67 42.61
CA LEU A 565 9.72 9.77 42.38
C LEU A 565 10.42 10.31 43.65
N SER A 566 11.69 9.92 43.86
CA SER A 566 12.48 10.54 44.91
C SER A 566 12.64 12.05 44.64
N TYR A 567 12.75 12.84 45.69
CA TYR A 567 12.88 14.32 45.59
C TYR A 567 13.97 14.77 44.60
N ASN A 568 15.06 14.04 44.50
CA ASN A 568 16.17 14.35 43.59
C ASN A 568 15.79 14.06 42.12
N LEU A 569 15.08 12.94 41.84
CA LEU A 569 14.62 12.59 40.51
C LEU A 569 13.50 13.51 40.03
N GLN A 570 12.64 13.98 40.93
CA GLN A 570 11.60 14.97 40.58
C GLN A 570 12.23 16.33 40.22
N ARG A 571 13.25 16.78 40.97
CA ARG A 571 13.96 18.01 40.65
C ARG A 571 14.77 17.91 39.34
N GLU A 572 15.31 16.74 39.03
CA GLU A 572 15.96 16.47 37.76
C GLU A 572 14.95 16.52 36.60
N LEU A 573 13.78 15.87 36.75
CA LEU A 573 12.69 15.90 35.78
C LEU A 573 12.18 17.32 35.49
N ASP A 574 12.07 18.14 36.51
CA ASP A 574 11.61 19.54 36.40
C ASP A 574 12.66 20.46 35.75
N ALA A 575 13.96 20.11 35.80
CA ALA A 575 15.05 20.90 35.24
C ALA A 575 15.37 20.54 33.77
N LEU A 576 15.16 19.30 33.37
CA LEU A 576 15.51 18.78 32.05
C LEU A 576 14.83 19.53 30.88
N PRO A 577 13.53 19.93 30.94
CA PRO A 577 12.91 20.66 29.84
C PRO A 577 13.61 21.98 29.50
N ALA A 578 14.05 22.72 30.53
CA ALA A 578 14.77 23.99 30.34
C ALA A 578 16.19 23.77 29.78
N GLU A 579 16.79 22.63 30.10
CA GLU A 579 18.10 22.26 29.56
C GLU A 579 17.99 21.80 28.10
N ILE A 580 16.97 21.05 27.74
CA ILE A 580 16.66 20.64 26.37
C ILE A 580 16.43 21.90 25.50
N GLU A 581 15.57 22.83 25.92
CA GLU A 581 15.28 24.07 25.19
C GLU A 581 16.56 24.91 24.97
N ARG A 582 17.45 24.94 25.95
CA ARG A 582 18.74 25.63 25.82
C ARG A 582 19.65 24.96 24.77
N LEU A 583 19.74 23.62 24.80
CA LEU A 583 20.57 22.87 23.85
C LEU A 583 19.99 22.93 22.42
N GLU A 584 18.67 22.90 22.25
CA GLU A 584 18.01 23.11 20.96
C GLU A 584 18.32 24.48 20.36
N SER A 585 18.25 25.54 21.18
CA SER A 585 18.61 26.91 20.74
C SER A 585 20.09 27.02 20.36
N GLU A 586 20.98 26.29 21.05
CA GLU A 586 22.41 26.27 20.75
C GLU A 586 22.71 25.51 19.46
N VAL A 587 22.00 24.40 19.18
CA VAL A 587 22.04 23.68 17.90
C VAL A 587 21.58 24.58 16.76
N GLU A 588 20.41 25.25 16.89
CA GLU A 588 19.87 26.14 15.87
C GLU A 588 20.84 27.30 15.54
N THR A 589 21.50 27.84 16.57
CA THR A 589 22.51 28.91 16.40
C THR A 589 23.70 28.42 15.60
N LEU A 590 24.25 27.25 15.98
CA LEU A 590 25.40 26.65 15.29
C LEU A 590 25.09 26.21 13.87
N GLU A 591 23.90 25.65 13.64
CA GLU A 591 23.43 25.30 12.29
C GLU A 591 23.22 26.54 11.42
N GLY A 592 22.67 27.62 11.98
CA GLY A 592 22.54 28.91 11.30
C GLY A 592 23.89 29.47 10.86
N GLU A 593 24.90 29.44 11.76
CA GLU A 593 26.26 29.89 11.44
C GLU A 593 26.97 29.02 10.40
N ILE A 594 26.76 27.69 10.43
CA ILE A 594 27.32 26.74 9.46
C ILE A 594 26.60 26.85 8.09
N GLY A 595 25.31 27.22 8.08
CA GLY A 595 24.52 27.40 6.87
C GLY A 595 24.88 28.67 6.06
N GLU A 596 25.63 29.61 6.63
CA GLU A 596 26.05 30.81 5.93
C GLU A 596 27.12 30.51 4.87
N PRO A 597 26.98 31.00 3.62
CA PRO A 597 27.99 30.79 2.55
C PRO A 597 29.41 31.28 2.91
N ALA A 598 29.53 32.23 3.82
CA ALA A 598 30.77 32.77 4.33
C ALA A 598 31.54 31.80 5.26
N PHE A 599 30.83 30.82 5.85
CA PHE A 599 31.42 29.86 6.78
C PHE A 599 32.50 29.01 6.11
N TYR A 600 32.28 28.51 4.92
CA TYR A 600 33.22 27.66 4.18
C TYR A 600 34.41 28.41 3.58
N GLN A 601 34.49 29.74 3.76
CA GLN A 601 35.63 30.56 3.38
C GLN A 601 36.60 30.84 4.55
N GLN A 602 36.34 30.30 5.73
CA GLN A 602 37.18 30.41 6.93
C GLN A 602 38.31 29.40 6.91
N GLU A 603 39.25 29.53 7.84
CA GLU A 603 40.37 28.58 8.00
C GLU A 603 39.84 27.17 8.37
N ALA A 604 40.48 26.13 7.82
CA ALA A 604 40.03 24.74 8.00
C ALA A 604 39.90 24.31 9.47
N ASP A 605 40.78 24.82 10.33
CA ASP A 605 40.76 24.53 11.77
C ASP A 605 39.52 25.14 12.46
N ALA A 606 39.10 26.34 12.05
CA ALA A 606 37.91 27.00 12.58
C ALA A 606 36.61 26.27 12.16
N ILE A 607 36.55 25.80 10.90
CA ILE A 607 35.42 25.00 10.38
C ILE A 607 35.33 23.68 11.18
N THR A 608 36.44 22.98 11.34
CA THR A 608 36.50 21.70 12.07
C THR A 608 36.09 21.87 13.54
N ALA A 609 36.51 22.94 14.19
CA ALA A 609 36.16 23.23 15.58
C ALA A 609 34.65 23.48 15.75
N LYS A 610 33.99 24.21 14.82
CA LYS A 610 32.56 24.46 14.88
C LYS A 610 31.71 23.20 14.57
N LEU A 611 32.15 22.37 13.63
CA LEU A 611 31.48 21.10 13.35
C LEU A 611 31.55 20.16 14.56
N GLN A 612 32.71 20.09 15.22
CA GLN A 612 32.86 19.32 16.47
C GLN A 612 32.04 19.90 17.64
N ALA A 613 31.86 21.22 17.67
CA ALA A 613 31.01 21.85 18.67
C ALA A 613 29.52 21.48 18.43
N LEU A 614 29.06 21.50 17.19
CA LEU A 614 27.69 21.08 16.82
C LEU A 614 27.45 19.61 17.21
N GLU A 615 28.38 18.71 16.84
CA GLU A 615 28.27 17.27 17.17
C GLU A 615 28.17 17.04 18.69
N LYS A 616 28.94 17.74 19.49
CA LYS A 616 28.88 17.64 20.96
C LYS A 616 27.58 18.15 21.55
N VAL A 617 27.03 19.24 21.01
CA VAL A 617 25.76 19.80 21.50
C VAL A 617 24.60 18.88 21.09
N GLN A 618 24.63 18.30 19.90
CA GLN A 618 23.64 17.31 19.45
C GLN A 618 23.68 16.04 20.30
N GLU A 619 24.86 15.51 20.62
CA GLU A 619 25.04 14.37 21.54
C GLU A 619 24.51 14.67 22.94
N ALA A 620 24.79 15.88 23.47
CA ALA A 620 24.24 16.30 24.76
C ALA A 620 22.72 16.46 24.77
N LEU A 621 22.14 16.93 23.68
CA LEU A 621 20.69 17.04 23.50
C LEU A 621 20.04 15.65 23.51
N GLU A 622 20.59 14.69 22.77
CA GLU A 622 20.11 13.32 22.71
C GLU A 622 20.10 12.66 24.10
N VAL A 623 21.20 12.78 24.84
CA VAL A 623 21.33 12.26 26.23
C VAL A 623 20.31 12.92 27.17
N ALA A 624 20.08 14.22 27.04
CA ALA A 624 19.11 14.94 27.88
C ALA A 624 17.67 14.49 27.57
N MET A 625 17.33 14.27 26.28
CA MET A 625 16.02 13.77 25.86
C MET A 625 15.77 12.33 26.33
N GLU A 626 16.75 11.44 26.16
CA GLU A 626 16.63 10.06 26.66
C GLU A 626 16.43 10.03 28.19
N ARG A 627 17.16 10.89 28.90
CA ARG A 627 17.05 10.98 30.36
C ARG A 627 15.69 11.50 30.79
N TRP A 628 15.16 12.51 30.12
CA TRP A 628 13.83 13.04 30.36
C TRP A 628 12.75 11.99 30.14
N MET A 629 12.77 11.26 28.99
CA MET A 629 11.83 10.18 28.70
C MET A 629 11.89 9.06 29.76
N ALA A 630 13.07 8.68 30.20
CA ALA A 630 13.24 7.64 31.24
C ALA A 630 12.64 8.07 32.59
N LEU A 631 12.82 9.33 32.99
CA LEU A 631 12.25 9.86 34.25
C LEU A 631 10.73 10.04 34.15
N GLU A 632 10.21 10.42 32.99
CA GLU A 632 8.76 10.56 32.74
C GLU A 632 8.08 9.18 32.76
N ALA A 633 8.66 8.15 32.16
CA ALA A 633 8.19 6.77 32.24
C ALA A 633 8.14 6.26 33.69
N MET A 634 9.21 6.54 34.47
CA MET A 634 9.24 6.20 35.91
C MET A 634 8.17 6.96 36.71
N ALA A 635 7.84 8.20 36.35
CA ALA A 635 6.80 9.01 36.99
C ALA A 635 5.39 8.50 36.62
N ALA A 636 5.22 8.01 35.39
CA ALA A 636 3.98 7.41 34.90
C ALA A 636 3.71 6.00 35.48
N GLY A 637 4.76 5.34 36.04
CA GLY A 637 4.64 3.99 36.65
C GLY A 637 4.71 2.86 35.62
N GLU A 638 5.39 3.13 34.48
CA GLU A 638 5.72 2.14 33.45
C GLU A 638 7.09 1.48 33.71
#